data_41a11c22528ef77b4ccbcdbe74a92242
#
_entry.id   41a11c22528ef77b4ccbcdbe74a92242
#
_cell.length_a   1.000
_cell.length_b   1.000
_cell.length_c   1.000
_cell.angle_alpha   90.00
_cell.angle_beta   90.00
_cell.angle_gamma   90.00
#
_symmetry.space_group_name_H-M   'P 1'
#
loop_
_entity.id
_entity.type
_entity.pdbx_description
1 polymer ?
#
loop_
_entity_poly.entity_id
_entity_poly.type
_entity_poly.pdbx_seq_one_letter_code
_entity_poly.pdbx_strand_id
1 'polypeptide(L)'
;MSGGFRLLVSFSSLLFAVAAVYVGSDSKSPKPQSATPVEPPKAATKPVIDIYHGTKVLDNYRWLEDGNSPETQKWVAEELAYTRTILDPLPGREAIHKRLTELLAIGSVTPPEIAGKYYFYTKREGMQNQPVLYVREKTGEGTEGAVIGKDRALVDVNQLAADGTVALDWFQPSDNGRYVAYGTSAGGSEMSTLHIIETKTGTILPDTIERTRACSIAWMHDNHGFYYTRYPKKGDVPAGEEMYNRHVFYHELRQDPDGDDPIFGEGRDPEDWPNVHLSNDGRWLLIDVEQGWVKSELFLMDLKSYKPPSRVTTGKNFLYRGEVYEGKIYITTNEDAPRYRLFVTDAGDYEREHWKELIPQSDAILQGVAVFGGKLYAQYEQNATSKLKLFDLDGKKISDIELPALGSVFGSSGRWNRDEAFFGFQSFTTPPSIYRVDLKPMSIEIVGKIKGEGIVTSLWTKVDAPSIDPSAYEVAQEWFHSKDGTRVPMFVVHKKGLTKNGHNPTLLTGYGGFNVSLTPTFSRTAYLWMEHGGVYAVANLRGGAEFGEDWHRAGMLDKKQNVFDDMIAAAEHLISEKYTDAKHLAIQGGSNGGLLMGAMITQRPDLFRAVVCQVPLLDMIHYQDFQIAKLWIPEYGTSESVDQFKWLYAYSPYHHVKAGAEYPAVLFMTADFDTRVDPMHAKKMAALMQAEAKNGTSKTRPILLRIEPKAGHGAGKSVAKQIEEFTDVYSFLFWQLGVRE
;
A
#
# COMPACT_ATOMS: atom_id res chain seq x y z
N MET A 1 -46.43 45.41 -21.02
CA MET A 1 -47.46 45.47 -19.96
C MET A 1 -46.91 44.54 -18.87
N SER A 2 -46.33 45.15 -17.90
CA SER A 2 -46.74 45.40 -16.53
C SER A 2 -46.97 44.06 -15.76
N GLY A 3 -46.38 43.86 -14.66
CA GLY A 3 -45.82 44.64 -13.63
C GLY A 3 -45.29 43.73 -12.52
N GLY A 4 -44.34 44.22 -11.79
CA GLY A 4 -43.61 43.58 -10.73
C GLY A 4 -44.37 43.42 -9.40
N PHE A 5 -43.75 42.63 -8.53
CA PHE A 5 -43.83 42.89 -7.09
C PHE A 5 -42.56 42.38 -6.40
N ARG A 6 -41.83 43.32 -5.79
CA ARG A 6 -40.76 43.07 -4.82
C ARG A 6 -41.40 42.87 -3.45
N LEU A 7 -40.93 41.89 -2.68
CA LEU A 7 -41.11 41.91 -1.22
C LEU A 7 -39.74 41.77 -0.56
N LEU A 8 -39.34 42.82 0.12
CA LEU A 8 -38.27 42.88 1.11
C LEU A 8 -38.77 42.16 2.38
N VAL A 9 -37.93 41.30 2.95
CA VAL A 9 -38.06 40.92 4.36
C VAL A 9 -36.73 41.21 5.05
N SER A 10 -36.84 42.10 6.03
CA SER A 10 -35.77 42.62 6.91
C SER A 10 -35.32 41.56 7.91
N PHE A 11 -34.01 41.47 8.09
CA PHE A 11 -33.39 40.77 9.21
C PHE A 11 -33.49 41.63 10.48
N SER A 12 -34.10 41.07 11.53
CA SER A 12 -34.02 41.60 12.90
C SER A 12 -33.08 40.74 13.72
N SER A 13 -31.98 41.36 14.14
CA SER A 13 -31.01 40.84 15.07
C SER A 13 -31.60 40.78 16.48
N LEU A 14 -31.59 39.62 17.14
CA LEU A 14 -31.77 39.49 18.58
C LEU A 14 -30.48 39.10 19.25
N LEU A 15 -29.86 40.05 19.94
CA LEU A 15 -28.79 39.80 20.90
C LEU A 15 -29.43 39.25 22.20
N PHE A 16 -29.01 38.09 22.63
CA PHE A 16 -29.21 37.60 24.00
C PHE A 16 -27.89 37.82 24.80
N ALA A 17 -27.94 38.78 25.71
CA ALA A 17 -26.93 38.94 26.76
C ALA A 17 -27.25 37.96 27.89
N VAL A 18 -26.33 37.03 28.18
CA VAL A 18 -26.39 36.20 29.38
C VAL A 18 -25.48 36.81 30.44
N ALA A 19 -26.09 37.33 31.48
CA ALA A 19 -25.40 37.79 32.66
C ALA A 19 -24.86 36.60 33.47
N ALA A 20 -23.56 36.55 33.69
CA ALA A 20 -22.94 35.54 34.57
C ALA A 20 -23.13 36.00 36.03
N VAL A 21 -23.88 35.21 36.78
CA VAL A 21 -23.93 35.33 38.25
C VAL A 21 -22.78 34.50 38.83
N TYR A 22 -21.80 35.18 39.40
CA TYR A 22 -20.73 34.56 40.19
C TYR A 22 -21.31 34.15 41.54
N VAL A 23 -21.44 32.81 41.76
CA VAL A 23 -21.62 32.23 43.07
C VAL A 23 -20.29 31.59 43.46
N GLY A 24 -19.57 32.22 44.34
CA GLY A 24 -18.37 31.63 44.95
C GLY A 24 -18.74 30.43 45.82
N SER A 25 -18.30 29.25 45.42
CA SER A 25 -18.27 28.07 46.29
C SER A 25 -16.82 27.66 46.50
N ASP A 26 -16.35 27.76 47.72
CA ASP A 26 -15.12 27.16 48.22
C ASP A 26 -15.16 25.64 47.95
N SER A 27 -14.63 25.17 46.87
CA SER A 27 -14.40 23.76 46.64
C SER A 27 -12.95 23.40 46.96
N LYS A 28 -12.76 22.80 48.13
CA LYS A 28 -11.54 22.05 48.49
C LYS A 28 -11.27 21.08 47.36
N SER A 29 -10.16 21.23 46.68
CA SER A 29 -9.66 20.26 45.70
C SER A 29 -9.65 18.84 46.31
N PRO A 30 -10.24 17.84 45.67
CA PRO A 30 -10.13 16.46 46.14
C PRO A 30 -8.67 16.04 46.08
N LYS A 31 -8.14 15.47 47.18
CA LYS A 31 -6.84 14.79 47.19
C LYS A 31 -6.85 13.74 46.09
N PRO A 32 -5.75 13.55 45.31
CA PRO A 32 -5.69 12.51 44.30
C PRO A 32 -5.94 11.17 45.02
N GLN A 33 -7.03 10.52 44.65
CA GLN A 33 -7.25 9.12 45.01
C GLN A 33 -6.07 8.35 44.40
N SER A 34 -5.41 7.50 45.23
CA SER A 34 -4.42 6.55 44.73
C SER A 34 -5.07 5.72 43.61
N ALA A 35 -4.64 5.94 42.38
CA ALA A 35 -5.15 5.22 41.26
C ALA A 35 -4.92 3.72 41.52
N THR A 36 -5.98 2.94 41.64
CA THR A 36 -5.94 1.48 41.61
C THR A 36 -5.17 1.07 40.38
N PRO A 37 -4.27 0.06 40.44
CA PRO A 37 -3.57 -0.41 39.26
C PRO A 37 -4.60 -0.82 38.20
N VAL A 38 -4.64 -0.12 37.06
CA VAL A 38 -5.53 -0.48 35.97
C VAL A 38 -4.94 -1.72 35.31
N GLU A 39 -5.62 -2.85 35.45
CA GLU A 39 -5.32 -4.09 34.70
C GLU A 39 -6.09 -4.12 33.40
N PRO A 40 -5.62 -4.85 32.36
CA PRO A 40 -6.39 -5.04 31.14
C PRO A 40 -7.75 -5.70 31.44
N PRO A 41 -8.81 -5.38 30.70
CA PRO A 41 -10.12 -6.00 30.90
C PRO A 41 -10.05 -7.49 30.56
N LYS A 42 -10.63 -8.33 31.42
CA LYS A 42 -10.64 -9.77 31.17
C LYS A 42 -11.59 -10.12 30.03
N ALA A 43 -11.06 -10.69 28.97
CA ALA A 43 -11.87 -11.35 27.96
C ALA A 43 -12.45 -12.66 28.51
N ALA A 44 -13.73 -12.91 28.26
CA ALA A 44 -14.38 -14.15 28.68
C ALA A 44 -13.82 -15.35 27.89
N THR A 45 -13.35 -16.37 28.61
CA THR A 45 -12.91 -17.62 27.97
C THR A 45 -14.13 -18.44 27.59
N LYS A 46 -14.36 -18.67 26.30
CA LYS A 46 -15.46 -19.46 25.75
C LYS A 46 -14.89 -20.51 24.79
N PRO A 47 -14.40 -21.64 25.28
CA PRO A 47 -13.65 -22.58 24.42
C PRO A 47 -14.54 -23.19 23.35
N VAL A 48 -14.07 -23.10 22.11
CA VAL A 48 -14.58 -23.81 20.94
C VAL A 48 -13.51 -24.78 20.48
N ILE A 49 -13.87 -25.99 20.13
CA ILE A 49 -12.94 -26.99 19.60
C ILE A 49 -13.40 -27.39 18.22
N ASP A 50 -12.59 -27.05 17.22
CA ASP A 50 -12.75 -27.55 15.87
C ASP A 50 -11.87 -28.77 15.62
N ILE A 51 -12.26 -29.59 14.65
CA ILE A 51 -11.50 -30.77 14.26
C ILE A 51 -11.11 -30.62 12.81
N TYR A 52 -9.85 -30.26 12.56
CA TYR A 52 -9.28 -30.23 11.22
C TYR A 52 -8.47 -31.51 10.97
N HIS A 53 -8.92 -32.33 10.05
CA HIS A 53 -8.21 -33.56 9.63
C HIS A 53 -7.80 -34.46 10.81
N GLY A 54 -8.66 -34.56 11.83
CA GLY A 54 -8.41 -35.33 13.06
C GLY A 54 -7.62 -34.60 14.14
N THR A 55 -7.12 -33.40 13.88
CA THR A 55 -6.44 -32.54 14.87
C THR A 55 -7.46 -31.62 15.56
N LYS A 56 -7.46 -31.64 16.89
CA LYS A 56 -8.28 -30.72 17.68
C LYS A 56 -7.58 -29.38 17.77
N VAL A 57 -8.27 -28.31 17.38
CA VAL A 57 -7.82 -26.92 17.46
C VAL A 57 -8.71 -26.20 18.47
N LEU A 58 -8.12 -25.69 19.53
CA LEU A 58 -8.81 -24.95 20.59
C LEU A 58 -8.78 -23.46 20.30
N ASP A 59 -9.94 -22.82 20.37
CA ASP A 59 -10.11 -21.39 20.28
C ASP A 59 -10.93 -20.87 21.46
N ASN A 60 -10.27 -20.18 22.38
CA ASN A 60 -10.89 -19.66 23.59
C ASN A 60 -11.63 -18.33 23.37
N TYR A 61 -11.37 -17.66 22.25
CA TYR A 61 -11.83 -16.29 21.99
C TYR A 61 -12.54 -16.15 20.63
N ARG A 62 -13.14 -17.24 20.13
CA ARG A 62 -13.93 -17.28 18.90
C ARG A 62 -15.02 -16.19 18.87
N TRP A 63 -15.60 -15.86 20.01
CA TRP A 63 -16.65 -14.86 20.13
C TRP A 63 -16.20 -13.43 19.73
N LEU A 64 -14.89 -13.13 19.71
CA LEU A 64 -14.32 -11.86 19.23
C LEU A 64 -14.32 -11.71 17.71
N GLU A 65 -14.64 -12.77 16.96
CA GLU A 65 -14.81 -12.76 15.52
C GLU A 65 -16.08 -12.01 15.11
N ASP A 66 -17.15 -12.05 15.93
CA ASP A 66 -18.33 -11.22 15.72
C ASP A 66 -18.08 -9.79 16.25
N GLY A 67 -17.52 -8.94 15.36
CA GLY A 67 -17.24 -7.54 15.69
C GLY A 67 -18.47 -6.69 15.99
N ASN A 68 -19.67 -7.14 15.59
CA ASN A 68 -20.93 -6.43 15.79
C ASN A 68 -21.65 -6.83 17.07
N SER A 69 -21.23 -7.88 17.73
CA SER A 69 -21.86 -8.32 18.99
C SER A 69 -21.68 -7.27 20.09
N PRO A 70 -22.71 -7.00 20.91
CA PRO A 70 -22.60 -6.05 22.02
C PRO A 70 -21.49 -6.42 23.03
N GLU A 71 -21.20 -7.70 23.18
CA GLU A 71 -20.15 -8.20 24.07
C GLU A 71 -18.76 -7.84 23.55
N THR A 72 -18.51 -8.06 22.25
CA THR A 72 -17.24 -7.68 21.60
C THR A 72 -17.03 -6.17 21.64
N GLN A 73 -18.05 -5.40 21.30
CA GLN A 73 -17.99 -3.94 21.33
C GLN A 73 -17.69 -3.40 22.73
N LYS A 74 -18.31 -3.98 23.75
CA LYS A 74 -18.05 -3.62 25.15
C LYS A 74 -16.60 -3.89 25.52
N TRP A 75 -16.11 -5.11 25.28
CA TRP A 75 -14.73 -5.49 25.59
C TRP A 75 -13.72 -4.60 24.83
N VAL A 76 -13.97 -4.35 23.55
CA VAL A 76 -13.13 -3.43 22.74
C VAL A 76 -13.09 -2.03 23.36
N ALA A 77 -14.22 -1.47 23.78
CA ALA A 77 -14.25 -0.15 24.41
C ALA A 77 -13.43 -0.11 25.72
N GLU A 78 -13.49 -1.18 26.52
CA GLU A 78 -12.72 -1.32 27.76
C GLU A 78 -11.22 -1.46 27.46
N GLU A 79 -10.82 -2.23 26.43
CA GLU A 79 -9.43 -2.35 25.96
C GLU A 79 -8.85 -1.03 25.46
N LEU A 80 -9.62 -0.28 24.68
CA LEU A 80 -9.21 1.04 24.21
C LEU A 80 -9.01 2.01 25.38
N ALA A 81 -9.92 2.00 26.37
CA ALA A 81 -9.78 2.80 27.57
C ALA A 81 -8.52 2.41 28.36
N TYR A 82 -8.26 1.11 28.54
CA TYR A 82 -7.03 0.62 29.15
C TYR A 82 -5.79 1.08 28.42
N THR A 83 -5.74 0.90 27.09
CA THR A 83 -4.61 1.33 26.25
C THR A 83 -4.32 2.82 26.41
N ARG A 84 -5.36 3.69 26.47
CA ARG A 84 -5.19 5.13 26.72
C ARG A 84 -4.57 5.43 28.08
N THR A 85 -4.95 4.66 29.14
CA THR A 85 -4.35 4.87 30.48
C THR A 85 -2.85 4.61 30.51
N ILE A 86 -2.33 3.80 29.58
CA ILE A 86 -0.90 3.49 29.46
C ILE A 86 -0.18 4.46 28.51
N LEU A 87 -0.77 4.75 27.34
CA LEU A 87 -0.09 5.53 26.29
C LEU A 87 -0.17 7.05 26.54
N ASP A 88 -1.30 7.56 27.03
CA ASP A 88 -1.51 9.01 27.16
C ASP A 88 -0.55 9.68 28.15
N PRO A 89 -0.19 9.07 29.31
CA PRO A 89 0.71 9.69 30.27
C PRO A 89 2.20 9.49 29.95
N LEU A 90 2.55 8.88 28.78
CA LEU A 90 3.95 8.62 28.45
C LEU A 90 4.72 9.93 28.30
N PRO A 91 5.93 10.03 28.91
CA PRO A 91 6.78 11.19 28.75
C PRO A 91 7.07 11.45 27.28
N GLY A 92 7.16 12.73 26.88
CA GLY A 92 7.53 13.12 25.55
C GLY A 92 6.48 13.02 24.47
N ARG A 93 5.35 12.47 24.79
CA ARG A 93 4.26 12.31 23.84
C ARG A 93 3.91 13.61 23.08
N GLU A 94 3.91 14.75 23.78
CA GLU A 94 3.59 16.04 23.16
C GLU A 94 4.68 16.48 22.17
N ALA A 95 5.95 16.30 22.51
CA ALA A 95 7.07 16.61 21.62
C ALA A 95 7.07 15.70 20.38
N ILE A 96 6.83 14.41 20.56
CA ILE A 96 6.66 13.43 19.48
C ILE A 96 5.50 13.84 18.56
N HIS A 97 4.34 14.17 19.12
CA HIS A 97 3.18 14.62 18.36
C HIS A 97 3.49 15.87 17.54
N LYS A 98 4.12 16.87 18.16
CA LYS A 98 4.54 18.10 17.48
C LYS A 98 5.49 17.80 16.32
N ARG A 99 6.52 16.99 16.56
CA ARG A 99 7.49 16.65 15.50
C ARG A 99 6.86 15.83 14.37
N LEU A 100 6.00 14.87 14.68
CA LEU A 100 5.23 14.13 13.69
C LEU A 100 4.31 15.05 12.87
N THR A 101 3.70 16.06 13.49
CA THR A 101 2.90 17.07 12.78
C THR A 101 3.76 17.80 11.73
N GLU A 102 4.98 18.21 12.08
CA GLU A 102 5.92 18.86 11.16
C GLU A 102 6.37 17.89 10.04
N LEU A 103 6.67 16.65 10.36
CA LEU A 103 7.13 15.65 9.39
C LEU A 103 6.00 15.21 8.44
N LEU A 104 4.78 15.08 8.94
CA LEU A 104 3.62 14.69 8.13
C LEU A 104 3.06 15.86 7.31
N ALA A 105 3.39 17.11 7.69
CA ALA A 105 3.16 18.27 6.84
C ALA A 105 4.02 18.28 5.57
N ILE A 106 5.11 17.51 5.51
CA ILE A 106 5.81 17.20 4.27
C ILE A 106 4.82 16.48 3.35
N GLY A 107 4.43 17.14 2.27
CA GLY A 107 3.39 16.68 1.36
C GLY A 107 3.72 15.40 0.59
N SER A 108 2.96 15.15 -0.42
CA SER A 108 3.22 14.09 -1.40
C SER A 108 2.88 14.60 -2.80
N VAL A 109 3.51 14.01 -3.81
CA VAL A 109 3.22 14.27 -5.22
C VAL A 109 3.44 13.01 -6.02
N THR A 110 2.56 12.74 -7.01
CA THR A 110 2.70 11.63 -7.93
C THR A 110 3.23 12.10 -9.30
N PRO A 111 3.88 11.24 -10.09
CA PRO A 111 4.11 11.50 -11.49
C PRO A 111 2.80 11.83 -12.20
N PRO A 112 2.82 12.75 -13.20
CA PRO A 112 1.62 13.14 -13.87
C PRO A 112 1.20 12.11 -14.94
N GLU A 113 -0.08 11.75 -14.97
CA GLU A 113 -0.70 11.07 -16.10
C GLU A 113 -0.88 12.05 -17.25
N ILE A 114 -0.34 11.71 -18.43
CA ILE A 114 -0.42 12.55 -19.62
C ILE A 114 -1.67 12.18 -20.42
N ALA A 115 -2.57 13.15 -20.67
CA ALA A 115 -3.72 12.92 -21.53
C ALA A 115 -4.02 14.19 -22.35
N GLY A 116 -4.01 14.06 -23.69
CA GLY A 116 -4.11 15.20 -24.58
C GLY A 116 -3.03 16.26 -24.30
N LYS A 117 -3.46 17.47 -23.95
CA LYS A 117 -2.57 18.57 -23.56
C LYS A 117 -2.45 18.73 -22.03
N TYR A 118 -2.97 17.81 -21.25
CA TYR A 118 -3.04 17.93 -19.81
C TYR A 118 -2.08 16.96 -19.11
N TYR A 119 -1.66 17.37 -17.89
CA TYR A 119 -0.95 16.58 -16.91
C TYR A 119 -1.84 16.50 -15.68
N PHE A 120 -2.25 15.28 -15.31
CA PHE A 120 -3.08 14.99 -14.14
C PHE A 120 -2.23 14.32 -13.05
N TYR A 121 -2.28 14.79 -11.84
CA TYR A 121 -1.50 14.21 -10.73
C TYR A 121 -2.12 14.55 -9.39
N THR A 122 -1.87 13.70 -8.43
CA THR A 122 -2.27 14.00 -7.05
C THR A 122 -1.14 14.71 -6.32
N LYS A 123 -1.53 15.66 -5.48
CA LYS A 123 -0.62 16.41 -4.62
C LYS A 123 -1.31 16.67 -3.29
N ARG A 124 -0.55 16.50 -2.21
CA ARG A 124 -0.97 16.88 -0.87
C ARG A 124 0.02 17.90 -0.32
N GLU A 125 -0.47 18.99 0.22
CA GLU A 125 0.33 20.07 0.79
C GLU A 125 -0.01 20.29 2.24
N GLY A 126 1.01 20.52 3.07
CA GLY A 126 0.86 20.82 4.48
C GLY A 126 -0.01 19.80 5.21
N MET A 127 -0.98 20.31 5.95
CA MET A 127 -1.88 19.52 6.80
C MET A 127 -3.19 19.09 6.12
N GLN A 128 -3.28 19.16 4.79
CA GLN A 128 -4.41 18.56 4.08
C GLN A 128 -4.54 17.08 4.46
N ASN A 129 -5.76 16.65 4.79
CA ASN A 129 -6.02 15.26 5.19
C ASN A 129 -5.86 14.27 4.05
N GLN A 130 -6.29 14.66 2.85
CA GLN A 130 -6.27 13.81 1.65
C GLN A 130 -5.54 14.53 0.50
N PRO A 131 -4.93 13.76 -0.44
CA PRO A 131 -4.41 14.32 -1.68
C PRO A 131 -5.53 14.93 -2.54
N VAL A 132 -5.20 15.98 -3.24
CA VAL A 132 -6.07 16.66 -4.21
C VAL A 132 -5.63 16.28 -5.62
N LEU A 133 -6.57 15.99 -6.51
CA LEU A 133 -6.27 15.80 -7.93
C LEU A 133 -6.12 17.16 -8.60
N TYR A 134 -4.95 17.41 -9.17
CA TYR A 134 -4.62 18.60 -9.92
C TYR A 134 -4.53 18.32 -11.41
N VAL A 135 -4.75 19.36 -12.18
CA VAL A 135 -4.50 19.38 -13.62
C VAL A 135 -3.65 20.60 -13.99
N ARG A 136 -2.66 20.38 -14.86
CA ARG A 136 -1.90 21.45 -15.57
C ARG A 136 -2.15 21.33 -17.06
N GLU A 137 -2.25 22.45 -17.74
CA GLU A 137 -2.37 22.50 -19.19
C GLU A 137 -1.00 22.86 -19.81
N LYS A 138 -0.58 22.10 -20.81
CA LYS A 138 0.58 22.41 -21.65
C LYS A 138 0.12 23.27 -22.80
N THR A 139 0.67 24.47 -22.92
CA THR A 139 0.42 25.37 -24.07
C THR A 139 1.70 25.50 -24.89
N GLY A 140 1.59 25.43 -26.22
CA GLY A 140 2.73 25.45 -27.14
C GLY A 140 3.22 24.09 -27.60
N GLU A 141 3.97 24.04 -28.69
CA GLU A 141 4.55 22.83 -29.26
C GLU A 141 6.05 22.72 -28.91
N GLY A 142 6.51 21.47 -28.77
CA GLY A 142 7.91 21.14 -28.48
C GLY A 142 8.30 21.21 -27.00
N THR A 143 9.56 20.83 -26.74
CA THR A 143 10.12 20.80 -25.36
C THR A 143 10.69 22.17 -24.95
N GLU A 144 11.15 23.00 -25.88
CA GLU A 144 11.81 24.27 -25.59
C GLU A 144 10.88 25.49 -25.52
N GLY A 145 9.67 25.41 -26.09
CA GLY A 145 8.70 26.52 -26.15
C GLY A 145 7.40 26.28 -25.40
N ALA A 146 7.23 25.14 -24.72
CA ALA A 146 6.00 24.82 -24.02
C ALA A 146 5.92 25.56 -22.70
N VAL A 147 4.92 26.42 -22.54
CA VAL A 147 4.56 26.99 -21.24
C VAL A 147 3.66 26.01 -20.50
N ILE A 148 4.13 25.50 -19.35
CA ILE A 148 3.30 24.68 -18.46
C ILE A 148 2.46 25.63 -17.60
N GLY A 149 1.15 25.51 -17.67
CA GLY A 149 0.20 26.29 -16.89
C GLY A 149 0.35 26.08 -15.38
N LYS A 150 -0.39 26.87 -14.62
CA LYS A 150 -0.45 26.72 -13.15
C LYS A 150 -1.31 25.50 -12.79
N ASP A 151 -1.06 24.97 -11.59
CA ASP A 151 -1.92 23.96 -10.95
C ASP A 151 -3.34 24.47 -10.80
N ARG A 152 -4.29 23.66 -11.23
CA ARG A 152 -5.70 23.83 -10.95
C ARG A 152 -6.23 22.59 -10.25
N ALA A 153 -6.78 22.75 -9.05
CA ALA A 153 -7.49 21.66 -8.38
C ALA A 153 -8.69 21.24 -9.22
N LEU A 154 -8.77 19.94 -9.53
CA LEU A 154 -9.85 19.35 -10.30
C LEU A 154 -10.82 18.60 -9.39
N VAL A 155 -10.31 17.76 -8.48
CA VAL A 155 -11.09 17.05 -7.46
C VAL A 155 -10.41 17.24 -6.12
N ASP A 156 -11.12 17.88 -5.17
CA ASP A 156 -10.68 18.08 -3.79
C ASP A 156 -11.64 17.40 -2.82
N VAL A 157 -11.31 16.16 -2.44
CA VAL A 157 -12.13 15.35 -1.52
C VAL A 157 -12.12 15.89 -0.07
N ASN A 158 -11.18 16.78 0.29
CA ASN A 158 -11.18 17.43 1.60
C ASN A 158 -12.42 18.34 1.81
N GLN A 159 -13.09 18.74 0.72
CA GLN A 159 -14.33 19.50 0.77
C GLN A 159 -15.57 18.64 0.99
N LEU A 160 -15.47 17.32 0.80
CA LEU A 160 -16.60 16.37 0.92
C LEU A 160 -16.83 15.93 2.37
N ALA A 161 -15.77 15.89 3.20
CA ALA A 161 -15.86 15.52 4.61
C ALA A 161 -14.84 16.32 5.44
N ALA A 162 -15.33 17.08 6.41
CA ALA A 162 -14.49 17.95 7.25
C ALA A 162 -13.49 17.16 8.12
N ASP A 163 -13.79 15.91 8.46
CA ASP A 163 -12.93 15.00 9.20
C ASP A 163 -11.91 14.27 8.32
N GLY A 164 -11.92 14.52 7.00
CA GLY A 164 -11.00 13.93 6.03
C GLY A 164 -11.20 12.42 5.84
N THR A 165 -12.36 11.88 6.14
CA THR A 165 -12.66 10.43 6.01
C THR A 165 -13.04 10.00 4.61
N VAL A 166 -13.29 10.93 3.67
CA VAL A 166 -13.49 10.61 2.25
C VAL A 166 -12.15 10.68 1.53
N ALA A 167 -11.78 9.60 0.86
CA ALA A 167 -10.54 9.46 0.10
C ALA A 167 -10.81 9.50 -1.41
N LEU A 168 -9.83 9.99 -2.18
CA LEU A 168 -9.69 9.76 -3.61
C LEU A 168 -8.87 8.46 -3.79
N ASP A 169 -9.52 7.38 -4.20
CA ASP A 169 -8.88 6.07 -4.28
C ASP A 169 -8.07 5.89 -5.56
N TRP A 170 -8.61 6.38 -6.68
CA TRP A 170 -8.00 6.28 -8.00
C TRP A 170 -8.60 7.33 -8.95
N PHE A 171 -7.90 7.61 -10.05
CA PHE A 171 -8.40 8.42 -11.16
C PHE A 171 -7.84 7.90 -12.49
N GLN A 172 -8.59 8.08 -13.58
CA GLN A 172 -8.19 7.71 -14.93
C GLN A 172 -8.69 8.73 -15.93
N PRO A 173 -7.81 9.54 -16.54
CA PRO A 173 -8.21 10.49 -17.60
C PRO A 173 -8.51 9.76 -18.92
N SER A 174 -9.45 10.28 -19.69
CA SER A 174 -9.64 9.87 -21.09
C SER A 174 -8.44 10.29 -21.94
N ASP A 175 -8.20 9.60 -23.07
CA ASP A 175 -6.98 9.75 -23.86
C ASP A 175 -6.65 11.18 -24.30
N ASN A 176 -7.68 11.95 -24.64
CA ASN A 176 -7.56 13.37 -25.02
C ASN A 176 -7.63 14.32 -23.81
N GLY A 177 -7.81 13.78 -22.60
CA GLY A 177 -7.91 14.53 -21.35
C GLY A 177 -9.21 15.32 -21.19
N ARG A 178 -10.26 15.04 -21.99
CA ARG A 178 -11.54 15.73 -21.87
C ARG A 178 -12.26 15.40 -20.58
N TYR A 179 -12.28 14.13 -20.22
CA TYR A 179 -12.92 13.61 -19.01
C TYR A 179 -11.91 12.93 -18.10
N VAL A 180 -12.23 12.89 -16.81
CA VAL A 180 -11.55 12.06 -15.83
C VAL A 180 -12.57 11.26 -15.06
N ALA A 181 -12.44 9.93 -15.09
CA ALA A 181 -13.13 9.06 -14.14
C ALA A 181 -12.32 9.01 -12.85
N TYR A 182 -12.99 9.06 -11.70
CA TYR A 182 -12.34 8.97 -10.40
C TYR A 182 -13.22 8.25 -9.39
N GLY A 183 -12.60 7.55 -8.47
CA GLY A 183 -13.26 6.81 -7.40
C GLY A 183 -13.07 7.45 -6.05
N THR A 184 -14.14 7.52 -5.25
CA THR A 184 -14.09 7.98 -3.87
C THR A 184 -14.67 6.95 -2.92
N SER A 185 -14.06 6.78 -1.75
CA SER A 185 -14.60 5.93 -0.68
C SER A 185 -14.56 6.64 0.66
N ALA A 186 -15.37 6.15 1.61
CA ALA A 186 -15.44 6.71 2.95
C ALA A 186 -14.88 5.73 4.00
N GLY A 187 -14.30 6.28 5.08
CA GLY A 187 -13.84 5.52 6.24
C GLY A 187 -12.70 4.54 5.96
N GLY A 188 -12.01 4.66 4.82
CA GLY A 188 -10.96 3.73 4.42
C GLY A 188 -11.47 2.37 3.96
N SER A 189 -12.77 2.25 3.63
CA SER A 189 -13.40 1.00 3.16
C SER A 189 -12.87 0.51 1.82
N GLU A 190 -12.25 1.40 1.02
CA GLU A 190 -11.82 1.15 -0.36
C GLU A 190 -12.97 0.80 -1.33
N MET A 191 -14.22 0.76 -0.84
CA MET A 191 -15.41 0.52 -1.67
C MET A 191 -15.77 1.80 -2.41
N SER A 192 -15.10 2.02 -3.55
CA SER A 192 -15.21 3.25 -4.31
C SER A 192 -16.55 3.35 -5.05
N THR A 193 -17.03 4.59 -5.14
CA THR A 193 -18.03 5.03 -6.10
C THR A 193 -17.31 5.81 -7.20
N LEU A 194 -17.52 5.42 -8.46
CA LEU A 194 -16.97 6.09 -9.63
C LEU A 194 -17.81 7.32 -9.97
N HIS A 195 -17.12 8.41 -10.28
CA HIS A 195 -17.67 9.66 -10.81
C HIS A 195 -16.88 10.10 -12.03
N ILE A 196 -17.48 10.95 -12.87
CA ILE A 196 -16.83 11.50 -14.05
C ILE A 196 -16.85 13.02 -14.00
N ILE A 197 -15.73 13.67 -14.26
CA ILE A 197 -15.61 15.12 -14.30
C ILE A 197 -15.07 15.60 -15.65
N GLU A 198 -15.68 16.64 -16.21
CA GLU A 198 -15.14 17.30 -17.41
C GLU A 198 -13.97 18.20 -17.03
N THR A 199 -12.80 17.91 -17.58
CA THR A 199 -11.53 18.58 -17.21
C THR A 199 -11.59 20.09 -17.38
N LYS A 200 -12.14 20.60 -18.51
CA LYS A 200 -12.14 22.04 -18.82
C LYS A 200 -13.01 22.84 -17.87
N THR A 201 -14.22 22.37 -17.61
CA THR A 201 -15.24 23.10 -16.85
C THR A 201 -15.24 22.77 -15.35
N GLY A 202 -14.76 21.59 -14.96
CA GLY A 202 -14.92 21.05 -13.63
C GLY A 202 -16.34 20.54 -13.34
N THR A 203 -17.15 20.36 -14.38
CA THR A 203 -18.53 19.87 -14.23
C THR A 203 -18.50 18.36 -14.01
N ILE A 204 -19.12 17.89 -12.94
CA ILE A 204 -19.33 16.46 -12.68
C ILE A 204 -20.52 15.99 -13.53
N LEU A 205 -20.35 14.89 -14.27
CA LEU A 205 -21.39 14.26 -15.08
C LEU A 205 -22.38 13.48 -14.16
N PRO A 206 -23.58 13.15 -14.65
CA PRO A 206 -24.55 12.42 -13.85
C PRO A 206 -24.16 10.96 -13.55
N ASP A 207 -23.20 10.45 -14.31
CA ASP A 207 -22.71 9.06 -14.22
C ASP A 207 -22.11 8.79 -12.83
N THR A 208 -22.75 7.88 -12.09
CA THR A 208 -22.32 7.48 -10.75
C THR A 208 -22.43 5.96 -10.65
N ILE A 209 -21.30 5.28 -10.49
CA ILE A 209 -21.22 3.83 -10.48
C ILE A 209 -20.64 3.34 -9.17
N GLU A 210 -21.43 2.62 -8.39
CA GLU A 210 -21.00 2.02 -7.13
C GLU A 210 -20.22 0.71 -7.35
N ARG A 211 -19.58 0.21 -6.28
CA ARG A 211 -18.88 -1.08 -6.26
C ARG A 211 -17.66 -1.15 -7.19
N THR A 212 -16.96 -0.04 -7.32
CA THR A 212 -15.79 0.12 -8.21
C THR A 212 -14.47 0.12 -7.43
N ARG A 213 -14.36 -0.74 -6.42
CA ARG A 213 -13.11 -0.94 -5.68
C ARG A 213 -11.98 -1.31 -6.62
N ALA A 214 -10.83 -0.63 -6.51
CA ALA A 214 -9.64 -0.85 -7.35
C ALA A 214 -10.00 -0.97 -8.84
N CYS A 215 -10.87 -0.07 -9.34
CA CYS A 215 -11.41 -0.12 -10.68
C CYS A 215 -10.33 0.04 -11.75
N SER A 216 -10.33 -0.86 -12.72
CA SER A 216 -9.56 -0.70 -13.96
C SER A 216 -10.47 -0.09 -15.03
N ILE A 217 -9.98 0.90 -15.77
CA ILE A 217 -10.76 1.64 -16.77
C ILE A 217 -9.97 1.77 -18.08
N ALA A 218 -10.61 1.48 -19.20
CA ALA A 218 -10.11 1.69 -20.54
C ALA A 218 -11.09 2.56 -21.34
N TRP A 219 -10.76 3.84 -21.51
CA TRP A 219 -11.58 4.80 -22.24
C TRP A 219 -11.60 4.52 -23.73
N MET A 220 -12.79 4.59 -24.36
CA MET A 220 -12.89 4.68 -25.80
C MET A 220 -12.31 6.01 -26.29
N HIS A 221 -11.57 6.01 -27.43
CA HIS A 221 -10.89 7.19 -27.96
C HIS A 221 -11.85 8.33 -28.37
N ASP A 222 -13.10 7.98 -28.71
CA ASP A 222 -14.14 8.94 -29.06
C ASP A 222 -14.83 9.55 -27.84
N ASN A 223 -14.51 9.06 -26.63
CA ASN A 223 -15.13 9.43 -25.36
C ASN A 223 -16.65 9.14 -25.25
N HIS A 224 -17.20 8.23 -26.03
CA HIS A 224 -18.59 7.82 -25.90
C HIS A 224 -18.81 6.96 -24.66
N GLY A 225 -17.80 6.20 -24.25
CA GLY A 225 -17.88 5.30 -23.09
C GLY A 225 -16.52 4.76 -22.70
N PHE A 226 -16.52 3.77 -21.84
CA PHE A 226 -15.33 3.08 -21.35
C PHE A 226 -15.62 1.66 -20.90
N TYR A 227 -14.63 0.78 -21.02
CA TYR A 227 -14.62 -0.52 -20.34
C TYR A 227 -14.15 -0.33 -18.91
N TYR A 228 -14.76 -1.05 -17.96
CA TYR A 228 -14.40 -0.91 -16.55
C TYR A 228 -14.72 -2.16 -15.75
N THR A 229 -14.17 -2.25 -14.53
CA THR A 229 -14.40 -3.39 -13.65
C THR A 229 -15.29 -3.01 -12.48
N ARG A 230 -16.25 -3.90 -12.15
CA ARG A 230 -17.22 -3.70 -11.08
C ARG A 230 -17.51 -5.01 -10.34
N TYR A 231 -17.76 -4.89 -9.05
CA TYR A 231 -18.22 -5.98 -8.19
C TYR A 231 -19.75 -6.18 -8.27
N PRO A 232 -20.28 -7.39 -7.93
CA PRO A 232 -21.70 -7.69 -7.97
C PRO A 232 -22.50 -6.87 -6.95
N LYS A 233 -23.81 -6.79 -7.14
CA LYS A 233 -24.74 -6.29 -6.12
C LYS A 233 -24.96 -7.34 -5.05
N LYS A 234 -25.27 -6.89 -3.84
CA LYS A 234 -25.71 -7.78 -2.77
C LYS A 234 -26.98 -8.55 -3.21
N GLY A 235 -26.90 -9.88 -3.18
CA GLY A 235 -27.95 -10.79 -3.61
C GLY A 235 -27.80 -11.32 -5.03
N ASP A 236 -26.87 -10.79 -5.85
CA ASP A 236 -26.55 -11.35 -7.18
C ASP A 236 -25.62 -12.57 -7.07
N VAL A 237 -24.92 -12.68 -5.94
CA VAL A 237 -23.99 -13.78 -5.61
C VAL A 237 -24.30 -14.33 -4.20
N PRO A 238 -23.79 -15.50 -3.82
CA PRO A 238 -23.92 -16.02 -2.47
C PRO A 238 -23.45 -15.01 -1.41
N ALA A 239 -24.07 -15.03 -0.24
CA ALA A 239 -23.73 -14.13 0.86
C ALA A 239 -22.26 -14.34 1.28
N GLY A 240 -21.49 -13.24 1.37
CA GLY A 240 -20.05 -13.25 1.63
C GLY A 240 -19.17 -13.27 0.39
N GLU A 241 -19.76 -13.34 -0.81
CA GLU A 241 -19.03 -13.29 -2.08
C GLU A 241 -19.11 -11.93 -2.80
N GLU A 242 -19.69 -10.92 -2.17
CA GLU A 242 -19.86 -9.58 -2.74
C GLU A 242 -18.52 -8.87 -2.99
N MET A 243 -17.43 -9.35 -2.37
CA MET A 243 -16.06 -8.84 -2.55
C MET A 243 -15.26 -9.66 -3.57
N TYR A 244 -15.90 -10.60 -4.23
CA TYR A 244 -15.40 -11.47 -5.28
C TYR A 244 -16.25 -11.27 -6.54
N ASN A 245 -16.06 -12.11 -7.58
CA ASN A 245 -16.84 -12.02 -8.83
C ASN A 245 -16.72 -10.64 -9.51
N ARG A 246 -15.51 -10.10 -9.55
CA ARG A 246 -15.22 -8.86 -10.26
C ARG A 246 -15.27 -9.08 -11.76
N HIS A 247 -16.19 -8.39 -12.45
CA HIS A 247 -16.42 -8.52 -13.89
C HIS A 247 -16.05 -7.24 -14.64
N VAL A 248 -15.84 -7.39 -15.96
CA VAL A 248 -15.65 -6.28 -16.89
C VAL A 248 -17.00 -5.92 -17.53
N PHE A 249 -17.32 -4.63 -17.54
CA PHE A 249 -18.49 -4.04 -18.18
C PHE A 249 -18.09 -2.96 -19.17
N TYR A 250 -19.01 -2.61 -20.08
CA TYR A 250 -18.93 -1.41 -20.90
C TYR A 250 -20.00 -0.42 -20.46
N HIS A 251 -19.59 0.82 -20.15
CA HIS A 251 -20.48 1.92 -19.79
C HIS A 251 -20.50 2.97 -20.91
N GLU A 252 -21.70 3.33 -21.38
CA GLU A 252 -21.91 4.47 -22.25
C GLU A 252 -22.22 5.72 -21.42
N LEU A 253 -21.52 6.83 -21.67
CA LEU A 253 -21.69 8.05 -20.90
C LEU A 253 -23.13 8.55 -20.87
N ARG A 254 -23.58 8.96 -19.69
CA ARG A 254 -24.92 9.47 -19.38
C ARG A 254 -26.04 8.43 -19.48
N GLN A 255 -25.70 7.15 -19.52
CA GLN A 255 -26.66 6.06 -19.40
C GLN A 255 -26.75 5.56 -17.95
N ASP A 256 -27.78 4.77 -17.67
CA ASP A 256 -27.94 4.11 -16.38
C ASP A 256 -26.95 2.95 -16.26
N PRO A 257 -26.02 2.94 -15.28
CA PRO A 257 -25.05 1.87 -15.14
C PRO A 257 -25.64 0.50 -14.79
N ASP A 258 -26.91 0.43 -14.42
CA ASP A 258 -27.62 -0.85 -14.25
C ASP A 258 -27.93 -1.54 -15.58
N GLY A 259 -27.84 -0.81 -16.69
CA GLY A 259 -27.96 -1.32 -18.05
C GLY A 259 -26.64 -1.62 -18.75
N ASP A 260 -25.51 -1.52 -18.06
CA ASP A 260 -24.19 -1.72 -18.67
C ASP A 260 -23.99 -3.15 -19.19
N ASP A 261 -23.40 -3.27 -20.38
CA ASP A 261 -23.16 -4.54 -21.04
C ASP A 261 -22.05 -5.34 -20.33
N PRO A 262 -22.31 -6.59 -19.90
CA PRO A 262 -21.24 -7.46 -19.38
C PRO A 262 -20.36 -7.94 -20.51
N ILE A 263 -19.05 -7.74 -20.38
CA ILE A 263 -18.07 -8.07 -21.42
C ILE A 263 -17.27 -9.34 -21.08
N PHE A 264 -16.91 -9.51 -19.78
CA PHE A 264 -16.06 -10.61 -19.37
C PHE A 264 -16.20 -10.89 -17.86
N GLY A 265 -16.09 -12.16 -17.49
CA GLY A 265 -16.06 -12.61 -16.09
C GLY A 265 -17.13 -13.66 -15.78
N GLU A 266 -18.23 -13.74 -16.54
CA GLU A 266 -19.29 -14.73 -16.30
C GLU A 266 -18.77 -16.17 -16.42
N GLY A 267 -19.08 -17.00 -15.41
CA GLY A 267 -18.68 -18.41 -15.35
C GLY A 267 -17.20 -18.65 -15.05
N ARG A 268 -16.46 -17.61 -14.66
CA ARG A 268 -15.08 -17.72 -14.21
C ARG A 268 -15.00 -17.91 -12.70
N ASP A 269 -13.76 -18.15 -12.23
CA ASP A 269 -13.48 -18.26 -10.80
C ASP A 269 -13.84 -16.94 -10.10
N PRO A 270 -14.59 -16.97 -8.98
CA PRO A 270 -14.92 -15.78 -8.21
C PRO A 270 -13.71 -14.94 -7.77
N GLU A 271 -12.56 -15.57 -7.59
CA GLU A 271 -11.31 -14.95 -7.15
C GLU A 271 -10.51 -14.34 -8.32
N ASP A 272 -10.94 -14.51 -9.56
CA ASP A 272 -10.33 -13.87 -10.73
C ASP A 272 -10.37 -12.34 -10.62
N TRP A 273 -9.23 -11.70 -10.94
CA TRP A 273 -9.07 -10.25 -10.84
C TRP A 273 -8.77 -9.63 -12.21
N PRO A 274 -9.80 -9.38 -13.05
CA PRO A 274 -9.61 -8.80 -14.38
C PRO A 274 -9.25 -7.31 -14.32
N ASN A 275 -8.34 -6.88 -15.22
CA ASN A 275 -8.02 -5.50 -15.54
C ASN A 275 -8.17 -5.28 -17.04
N VAL A 276 -8.38 -4.05 -17.48
CA VAL A 276 -8.63 -3.73 -18.88
C VAL A 276 -7.67 -2.67 -19.41
N HIS A 277 -7.22 -2.83 -20.65
CA HIS A 277 -6.34 -1.92 -21.37
C HIS A 277 -6.79 -1.80 -22.82
N LEU A 278 -6.88 -0.58 -23.36
CA LEU A 278 -7.19 -0.36 -24.77
C LEU A 278 -5.92 -0.07 -25.55
N SER A 279 -5.78 -0.69 -26.73
CA SER A 279 -4.67 -0.42 -27.64
C SER A 279 -4.63 1.04 -28.09
N ASN A 280 -3.46 1.51 -28.54
CA ASN A 280 -3.24 2.87 -29.01
C ASN A 280 -4.11 3.27 -30.24
N ASP A 281 -4.59 2.31 -31.01
CA ASP A 281 -5.48 2.51 -32.17
C ASP A 281 -6.97 2.29 -31.83
N GLY A 282 -7.29 1.96 -30.58
CA GLY A 282 -8.65 1.73 -30.09
C GLY A 282 -9.31 0.47 -30.64
N ARG A 283 -8.55 -0.43 -31.27
CA ARG A 283 -9.09 -1.66 -31.88
C ARG A 283 -9.15 -2.83 -30.91
N TRP A 284 -8.13 -2.95 -30.03
CA TRP A 284 -7.94 -4.12 -29.22
C TRP A 284 -8.16 -3.83 -27.75
N LEU A 285 -9.08 -4.56 -27.12
CA LEU A 285 -9.23 -4.59 -25.67
C LEU A 285 -8.43 -5.78 -25.12
N LEU A 286 -7.38 -5.49 -24.37
CA LEU A 286 -6.62 -6.48 -23.62
C LEU A 286 -7.20 -6.59 -22.21
N ILE A 287 -7.48 -7.81 -21.77
CA ILE A 287 -7.94 -8.12 -20.41
C ILE A 287 -6.86 -8.95 -19.74
N ASP A 288 -6.26 -8.41 -18.69
CA ASP A 288 -5.28 -9.07 -17.84
C ASP A 288 -6.01 -9.62 -16.61
N VAL A 289 -5.98 -10.93 -16.40
CA VAL A 289 -6.68 -11.60 -15.29
C VAL A 289 -5.66 -12.14 -14.31
N GLU A 290 -5.52 -11.49 -13.17
CA GLU A 290 -4.68 -11.98 -12.08
C GLU A 290 -5.41 -13.08 -11.30
N GLN A 291 -4.70 -14.16 -10.96
CA GLN A 291 -5.15 -15.29 -10.15
C GLN A 291 -4.18 -15.49 -8.98
N GLY A 292 -4.32 -14.65 -7.97
CA GLY A 292 -3.34 -14.51 -6.90
C GLY A 292 -2.03 -13.88 -7.40
N TRP A 293 -0.91 -14.21 -6.77
CA TRP A 293 0.41 -13.59 -7.00
C TRP A 293 1.38 -14.46 -7.83
N VAL A 294 0.92 -15.60 -8.33
CA VAL A 294 1.77 -16.58 -9.04
C VAL A 294 1.27 -16.94 -10.43
N LYS A 295 0.07 -16.48 -10.79
CA LYS A 295 -0.54 -16.78 -12.08
C LYS A 295 -1.33 -15.58 -12.59
N SER A 296 -1.21 -15.30 -13.88
CA SER A 296 -2.14 -14.43 -14.59
C SER A 296 -2.40 -14.96 -16.01
N GLU A 297 -3.47 -14.48 -16.64
CA GLU A 297 -3.84 -14.82 -17.99
C GLU A 297 -4.15 -13.53 -18.78
N LEU A 298 -3.79 -13.51 -20.06
CA LEU A 298 -4.15 -12.44 -20.97
C LEU A 298 -5.23 -12.89 -21.94
N PHE A 299 -6.25 -12.09 -22.11
CA PHE A 299 -7.29 -12.24 -23.12
C PHE A 299 -7.33 -11.02 -24.02
N LEU A 300 -7.59 -11.24 -25.31
CA LEU A 300 -7.66 -10.19 -26.29
C LEU A 300 -9.02 -10.19 -27.01
N MET A 301 -9.64 -9.02 -27.14
CA MET A 301 -10.87 -8.82 -27.90
C MET A 301 -10.62 -7.83 -29.04
N ASP A 302 -10.95 -8.26 -30.29
CA ASP A 302 -10.99 -7.35 -31.44
C ASP A 302 -12.34 -6.64 -31.50
N LEU A 303 -12.36 -5.38 -31.13
CA LEU A 303 -13.58 -4.56 -31.04
C LEU A 303 -14.25 -4.33 -32.41
N LYS A 304 -13.54 -4.60 -33.53
CA LYS A 304 -14.10 -4.57 -34.88
C LYS A 304 -14.84 -5.85 -35.26
N SER A 305 -14.52 -6.97 -34.60
CA SER A 305 -15.07 -8.28 -34.96
C SER A 305 -16.27 -8.69 -34.14
N TYR A 306 -16.55 -8.01 -33.03
CA TYR A 306 -17.60 -8.33 -32.04
C TYR A 306 -17.52 -9.78 -31.51
N LYS A 307 -16.38 -10.44 -31.61
CA LYS A 307 -16.14 -11.77 -31.04
C LYS A 307 -15.78 -11.63 -29.55
N PRO A 308 -16.17 -12.63 -28.73
CA PRO A 308 -15.77 -12.67 -27.33
C PRO A 308 -14.25 -12.61 -27.17
N PRO A 309 -13.71 -12.16 -26.02
CA PRO A 309 -12.30 -12.19 -25.72
C PRO A 309 -11.71 -13.61 -25.85
N SER A 310 -10.58 -13.74 -26.53
CA SER A 310 -9.86 -14.99 -26.71
C SER A 310 -8.58 -15.01 -25.90
N ARG A 311 -8.23 -16.16 -25.31
CA ARG A 311 -7.03 -16.28 -24.47
C ARG A 311 -5.76 -16.23 -25.32
N VAL A 312 -4.82 -15.37 -24.90
CA VAL A 312 -3.49 -15.20 -25.51
C VAL A 312 -2.47 -16.15 -24.86
N THR A 313 -2.56 -16.32 -23.55
CA THR A 313 -1.57 -17.05 -22.75
C THR A 313 -1.85 -18.56 -22.67
N THR A 314 -0.86 -19.32 -22.18
CA THR A 314 -0.89 -20.79 -22.19
C THR A 314 -1.73 -21.43 -21.06
N GLY A 315 -2.21 -20.62 -20.09
CA GLY A 315 -2.94 -21.13 -18.90
C GLY A 315 -2.06 -21.79 -17.85
N LYS A 316 -0.73 -21.73 -18.00
CA LYS A 316 0.24 -22.25 -17.02
C LYS A 316 0.38 -21.30 -15.82
N ASN A 317 0.99 -21.79 -14.73
CA ASN A 317 1.22 -21.01 -13.51
C ASN A 317 2.42 -20.07 -13.66
N PHE A 318 2.27 -19.06 -14.52
CA PHE A 318 3.19 -17.96 -14.72
C PHE A 318 2.45 -16.62 -14.68
N LEU A 319 3.21 -15.56 -14.46
CA LEU A 319 2.71 -14.19 -14.53
C LEU A 319 2.95 -13.64 -15.93
N TYR A 320 1.92 -13.04 -16.51
CA TYR A 320 1.94 -12.36 -17.79
C TYR A 320 1.36 -10.97 -17.63
N ARG A 321 2.02 -9.98 -18.18
CA ARG A 321 1.53 -8.60 -18.30
C ARG A 321 1.65 -8.18 -19.76
N GLY A 322 0.62 -7.57 -20.30
CA GLY A 322 0.56 -7.24 -21.72
C GLY A 322 0.32 -5.77 -21.99
N GLU A 323 0.83 -5.29 -23.12
CA GLU A 323 0.48 -4.01 -23.74
C GLU A 323 0.32 -4.20 -25.24
N VAL A 324 -0.74 -3.61 -25.83
CA VAL A 324 -0.98 -3.69 -27.27
C VAL A 324 -0.64 -2.35 -27.91
N TYR A 325 0.34 -2.37 -28.81
CA TYR A 325 0.79 -1.19 -29.54
C TYR A 325 1.05 -1.52 -31.03
N GLU A 326 0.46 -0.74 -31.94
CA GLU A 326 0.58 -0.91 -33.41
C GLU A 326 0.30 -2.33 -33.87
N GLY A 327 -0.77 -2.96 -33.32
CA GLY A 327 -1.20 -4.30 -33.69
C GLY A 327 -0.28 -5.42 -33.20
N LYS A 328 0.65 -5.13 -32.30
CA LYS A 328 1.51 -6.11 -31.63
C LYS A 328 1.23 -6.16 -30.13
N ILE A 329 1.36 -7.34 -29.53
CA ILE A 329 1.26 -7.55 -28.10
C ILE A 329 2.67 -7.71 -27.55
N TYR A 330 3.07 -6.82 -26.62
CA TYR A 330 4.30 -6.90 -25.86
C TYR A 330 3.98 -7.59 -24.55
N ILE A 331 4.63 -8.74 -24.26
CA ILE A 331 4.27 -9.61 -23.14
C ILE A 331 5.48 -9.78 -22.23
N THR A 332 5.41 -9.18 -21.03
CA THR A 332 6.37 -9.44 -19.95
C THR A 332 5.93 -10.65 -19.16
N THR A 333 6.82 -11.63 -18.94
CA THR A 333 6.47 -12.88 -18.25
C THR A 333 7.66 -13.48 -17.51
N ASN A 334 7.36 -14.23 -16.43
CA ASN A 334 8.31 -15.11 -15.74
C ASN A 334 8.30 -16.55 -16.26
N GLU A 335 7.62 -16.84 -17.38
CA GLU A 335 7.61 -18.17 -18.01
C GLU A 335 9.05 -18.61 -18.32
N ASP A 336 9.55 -19.65 -17.63
CA ASP A 336 10.92 -20.16 -17.69
C ASP A 336 12.02 -19.09 -17.49
N ALA A 337 11.69 -18.00 -16.80
CA ALA A 337 12.54 -16.82 -16.56
C ALA A 337 12.17 -16.14 -15.24
N PRO A 338 12.61 -16.64 -14.07
CA PRO A 338 12.17 -16.14 -12.76
C PRO A 338 12.46 -14.64 -12.51
N ARG A 339 13.33 -14.02 -13.32
CA ARG A 339 13.59 -12.57 -13.31
C ARG A 339 12.95 -11.81 -14.46
N TYR A 340 11.98 -12.44 -15.12
CA TYR A 340 11.17 -11.96 -16.24
C TYR A 340 11.96 -11.70 -17.52
N ARG A 341 11.24 -11.76 -18.62
CA ARG A 341 11.66 -11.43 -19.99
C ARG A 341 10.50 -10.83 -20.78
N LEU A 342 10.80 -10.21 -21.91
CA LEU A 342 9.81 -9.59 -22.79
C LEU A 342 9.71 -10.35 -24.10
N PHE A 343 8.50 -10.72 -24.48
CA PHE A 343 8.15 -11.20 -25.82
C PHE A 343 7.34 -10.18 -26.61
N VAL A 344 7.29 -10.36 -27.91
CA VAL A 344 6.35 -9.68 -28.82
C VAL A 344 5.70 -10.71 -29.74
N THR A 345 4.42 -10.49 -30.05
CA THR A 345 3.67 -11.23 -31.05
C THR A 345 2.68 -10.32 -31.76
N ASP A 346 2.08 -10.79 -32.88
CA ASP A 346 1.05 -10.05 -33.62
C ASP A 346 -0.32 -10.21 -32.93
N ALA A 347 -1.09 -9.13 -32.80
CA ALA A 347 -2.42 -9.19 -32.19
C ALA A 347 -3.44 -9.99 -33.02
N GLY A 348 -3.17 -10.22 -34.30
CA GLY A 348 -3.96 -11.07 -35.18
C GLY A 348 -3.47 -12.54 -35.24
N ASP A 349 -2.29 -12.83 -34.66
CA ASP A 349 -1.66 -14.16 -34.71
C ASP A 349 -0.74 -14.36 -33.48
N TYR A 350 -1.35 -14.69 -32.34
CA TYR A 350 -0.69 -14.71 -31.03
C TYR A 350 -0.51 -16.11 -30.42
N GLU A 351 -0.52 -17.16 -31.27
CA GLU A 351 -0.17 -18.51 -30.80
C GLU A 351 1.23 -18.52 -30.17
N ARG A 352 1.42 -19.33 -29.11
CA ARG A 352 2.66 -19.28 -28.30
C ARG A 352 3.94 -19.49 -29.13
N GLU A 353 3.91 -20.30 -30.17
CA GLU A 353 5.03 -20.54 -31.07
C GLU A 353 5.43 -19.33 -31.92
N HIS A 354 4.57 -18.32 -32.06
CA HIS A 354 4.83 -17.09 -32.79
C HIS A 354 5.42 -15.98 -31.92
N TRP A 355 5.58 -16.22 -30.62
CA TRP A 355 6.16 -15.23 -29.73
C TRP A 355 7.66 -15.12 -29.94
N LYS A 356 8.13 -13.92 -30.24
CA LYS A 356 9.55 -13.59 -30.40
C LYS A 356 10.07 -12.93 -29.13
N GLU A 357 11.14 -13.48 -28.54
CA GLU A 357 11.81 -12.84 -27.41
C GLU A 357 12.53 -11.56 -27.87
N LEU A 358 12.23 -10.43 -27.21
CA LEU A 358 12.85 -9.13 -27.45
C LEU A 358 13.90 -8.78 -26.40
N ILE A 359 13.56 -8.95 -25.12
CA ILE A 359 14.45 -8.66 -24.01
C ILE A 359 14.56 -9.94 -23.17
N PRO A 360 15.72 -10.61 -23.20
CA PRO A 360 15.94 -11.81 -22.41
C PRO A 360 16.09 -11.48 -20.92
N GLN A 361 15.88 -12.50 -20.08
CA GLN A 361 16.17 -12.42 -18.65
C GLN A 361 17.63 -11.97 -18.40
N SER A 362 17.83 -11.18 -17.36
CA SER A 362 19.14 -10.70 -16.91
C SER A 362 19.35 -10.95 -15.41
N ASP A 363 20.48 -10.49 -14.87
CA ASP A 363 20.72 -10.50 -13.41
C ASP A 363 19.81 -9.51 -12.66
N ALA A 364 19.30 -8.49 -13.35
CA ALA A 364 18.28 -7.60 -12.82
C ALA A 364 16.88 -8.13 -13.15
N ILE A 365 15.92 -7.87 -12.28
CA ILE A 365 14.53 -8.28 -12.44
C ILE A 365 13.84 -7.26 -13.34
N LEU A 366 13.21 -7.69 -14.42
CA LEU A 366 12.38 -6.85 -15.27
C LEU A 366 11.02 -6.64 -14.61
N GLN A 367 10.84 -5.52 -13.91
CA GLN A 367 9.62 -5.19 -13.17
C GLN A 367 8.43 -4.88 -14.09
N GLY A 368 8.70 -4.29 -15.24
CA GLY A 368 7.68 -3.95 -16.23
C GLY A 368 8.25 -3.23 -17.45
N VAL A 369 7.49 -3.28 -18.53
CA VAL A 369 7.79 -2.56 -19.78
C VAL A 369 6.52 -1.82 -20.21
N ALA A 370 6.68 -0.57 -20.68
CA ALA A 370 5.61 0.22 -21.27
C ALA A 370 6.10 0.91 -22.54
N VAL A 371 5.17 1.21 -23.45
CA VAL A 371 5.50 1.93 -24.69
C VAL A 371 5.32 3.44 -24.50
N PHE A 372 6.43 4.18 -24.39
CA PHE A 372 6.44 5.65 -24.33
C PHE A 372 7.21 6.22 -25.52
N GLY A 373 6.61 7.16 -26.23
CA GLY A 373 7.24 7.81 -27.41
C GLY A 373 7.65 6.83 -28.51
N GLY A 374 6.90 5.74 -28.71
CA GLY A 374 7.25 4.68 -29.66
C GLY A 374 8.53 3.91 -29.29
N LYS A 375 8.86 3.81 -28.00
CA LYS A 375 10.01 3.08 -27.46
C LYS A 375 9.59 2.26 -26.26
N LEU A 376 10.31 1.17 -25.98
CA LEU A 376 10.11 0.34 -24.81
C LEU A 376 10.85 0.98 -23.61
N TYR A 377 10.09 1.51 -22.67
CA TYR A 377 10.56 2.01 -21.38
C TYR A 377 10.51 0.86 -20.39
N ALA A 378 11.66 0.39 -19.95
CA ALA A 378 11.79 -0.78 -19.08
C ALA A 378 12.28 -0.40 -17.69
N GLN A 379 11.53 -0.79 -16.67
CA GLN A 379 11.90 -0.65 -15.28
C GLN A 379 12.49 -1.97 -14.76
N TYR A 380 13.63 -1.88 -14.13
CA TYR A 380 14.32 -3.01 -13.52
C TYR A 380 14.54 -2.78 -12.03
N GLU A 381 14.68 -3.89 -11.30
CA GLU A 381 15.19 -3.91 -9.95
C GLU A 381 16.47 -4.75 -9.88
N GLN A 382 17.48 -4.25 -9.17
CA GLN A 382 18.72 -4.99 -8.91
C GLN A 382 19.20 -4.68 -7.50
N ASN A 383 19.37 -5.74 -6.69
CA ASN A 383 19.75 -5.61 -5.28
C ASN A 383 18.82 -4.66 -4.52
N ALA A 384 17.49 -4.83 -4.70
CA ALA A 384 16.45 -4.02 -4.09
C ALA A 384 16.54 -2.51 -4.42
N THR A 385 17.14 -2.12 -5.56
CA THR A 385 17.17 -0.74 -6.05
C THR A 385 16.74 -0.66 -7.50
N SER A 386 16.14 0.45 -7.90
CA SER A 386 15.59 0.61 -9.25
C SER A 386 16.64 0.98 -10.29
N LYS A 387 16.41 0.56 -11.53
CA LYS A 387 17.11 1.01 -12.74
C LYS A 387 16.11 1.19 -13.87
N LEU A 388 16.37 2.13 -14.74
CA LEU A 388 15.55 2.43 -15.93
C LEU A 388 16.37 2.28 -17.20
N LYS A 389 15.78 1.66 -18.23
CA LYS A 389 16.41 1.48 -19.54
C LYS A 389 15.41 1.77 -20.65
N LEU A 390 15.93 2.28 -21.76
CA LEU A 390 15.16 2.56 -22.97
C LEU A 390 15.63 1.65 -24.09
N PHE A 391 14.68 1.03 -24.81
CA PHE A 391 14.92 0.17 -25.97
C PHE A 391 14.08 0.66 -27.16
N ASP A 392 14.50 0.34 -28.37
CA ASP A 392 13.61 0.42 -29.53
C ASP A 392 12.56 -0.71 -29.51
N LEU A 393 11.61 -0.66 -30.44
CA LEU A 393 10.53 -1.64 -30.51
C LEU A 393 11.00 -3.04 -30.94
N ASP A 394 12.24 -3.16 -31.44
CA ASP A 394 12.88 -4.44 -31.80
C ASP A 394 13.70 -5.02 -30.63
N GLY A 395 13.71 -4.35 -29.49
CA GLY A 395 14.40 -4.80 -28.26
C GLY A 395 15.88 -4.42 -28.18
N LYS A 396 16.37 -3.58 -29.10
CA LYS A 396 17.75 -3.07 -29.04
C LYS A 396 17.83 -1.93 -28.03
N LYS A 397 18.75 -2.06 -27.06
CA LYS A 397 18.98 -1.02 -26.06
C LYS A 397 19.43 0.30 -26.70
N ILE A 398 18.73 1.37 -26.38
CA ILE A 398 19.05 2.74 -26.77
C ILE A 398 19.95 3.38 -25.72
N SER A 399 19.51 3.38 -24.44
CA SER A 399 20.23 4.04 -23.36
C SER A 399 19.80 3.50 -21.98
N ASP A 400 20.63 3.72 -20.98
CA ASP A 400 20.17 3.78 -19.59
C ASP A 400 19.58 5.17 -19.31
N ILE A 401 18.61 5.24 -18.43
CA ILE A 401 18.07 6.50 -17.90
C ILE A 401 18.67 6.68 -16.52
N GLU A 402 19.52 7.69 -16.36
CA GLU A 402 20.23 7.96 -15.13
C GLU A 402 19.27 8.38 -14.00
N LEU A 403 19.42 7.74 -12.84
CA LEU A 403 18.71 8.09 -11.63
C LEU A 403 19.54 9.04 -10.75
N PRO A 404 18.91 9.89 -9.93
CA PRO A 404 19.64 10.88 -9.11
C PRO A 404 20.63 10.27 -8.11
N ALA A 405 20.33 9.08 -7.60
CA ALA A 405 21.11 8.35 -6.61
C ALA A 405 20.65 6.89 -6.53
N LEU A 406 21.20 6.10 -5.60
CA LEU A 406 20.65 4.81 -5.22
C LEU A 406 19.29 5.04 -4.53
N GLY A 407 18.25 4.42 -5.04
CA GLY A 407 16.90 4.60 -4.53
C GLY A 407 15.86 3.81 -5.32
N SER A 408 14.62 4.24 -5.22
CA SER A 408 13.47 3.59 -5.83
C SER A 408 12.73 4.52 -6.78
N VAL A 409 12.38 3.96 -7.94
CA VAL A 409 11.46 4.56 -8.90
C VAL A 409 10.03 4.14 -8.55
N PHE A 410 9.11 5.08 -8.59
CA PHE A 410 7.68 4.82 -8.41
C PHE A 410 6.86 5.58 -9.46
N GLY A 411 5.74 4.99 -9.89
CA GLY A 411 4.74 5.65 -10.70
C GLY A 411 5.25 6.15 -12.05
N SER A 412 6.02 5.37 -12.79
CA SER A 412 6.42 5.77 -14.14
C SER A 412 5.21 5.99 -15.05
N SER A 413 5.20 7.09 -15.81
CA SER A 413 4.12 7.45 -16.71
C SER A 413 4.64 8.06 -17.99
N GLY A 414 3.88 7.92 -19.07
CA GLY A 414 4.19 8.42 -20.39
C GLY A 414 3.07 8.08 -21.37
N ARG A 415 3.21 8.50 -22.62
CA ARG A 415 2.26 8.16 -23.69
C ARG A 415 3.02 7.67 -24.90
N TRP A 416 2.45 6.72 -25.60
CA TRP A 416 3.03 6.17 -26.82
C TRP A 416 3.33 7.22 -27.91
N ASN A 417 2.58 8.34 -27.96
CA ASN A 417 2.70 9.43 -28.93
C ASN A 417 3.35 10.71 -28.36
N ARG A 418 4.07 10.61 -27.23
CA ARG A 418 4.76 11.73 -26.58
C ARG A 418 6.23 11.42 -26.38
N ASP A 419 7.11 12.35 -26.72
CA ASP A 419 8.56 12.24 -26.53
C ASP A 419 9.00 12.54 -25.09
N GLU A 420 8.11 12.46 -24.14
CA GLU A 420 8.37 12.68 -22.71
C GLU A 420 7.73 11.60 -21.86
N ALA A 421 8.44 11.22 -20.81
CA ALA A 421 7.95 10.37 -19.75
C ALA A 421 8.27 10.99 -18.39
N PHE A 422 7.64 10.48 -17.35
CA PHE A 422 7.88 10.92 -15.98
C PHE A 422 8.11 9.71 -15.08
N PHE A 423 8.89 9.90 -14.04
CA PHE A 423 8.98 8.94 -12.93
C PHE A 423 9.14 9.66 -11.59
N GLY A 424 8.61 9.05 -10.54
CA GLY A 424 8.90 9.43 -9.18
C GLY A 424 10.18 8.76 -8.70
N PHE A 425 10.99 9.48 -7.92
CA PHE A 425 12.19 8.96 -7.29
C PHE A 425 12.22 9.30 -5.80
N GLN A 426 12.65 8.35 -4.98
CA GLN A 426 12.84 8.53 -3.56
C GLN A 426 13.94 7.59 -3.02
N SER A 427 14.44 7.88 -1.83
CA SER A 427 15.28 6.96 -1.08
C SER A 427 14.90 6.99 0.41
N PHE A 428 15.58 6.25 1.26
CA PHE A 428 15.34 6.31 2.71
C PHE A 428 15.50 7.72 3.28
N THR A 429 16.38 8.53 2.71
CA THR A 429 16.72 9.86 3.20
C THR A 429 16.25 10.99 2.30
N THR A 430 15.89 10.69 1.04
CA THR A 430 15.48 11.70 0.05
C THR A 430 13.98 11.66 -0.14
N PRO A 431 13.26 12.77 0.14
CA PRO A 431 11.82 12.88 -0.11
C PRO A 431 11.45 12.66 -1.58
N PRO A 432 10.19 12.25 -1.87
CA PRO A 432 9.70 12.04 -3.21
C PRO A 432 9.91 13.24 -4.11
N SER A 433 10.47 13.00 -5.28
CA SER A 433 10.71 13.99 -6.34
C SER A 433 10.30 13.40 -7.68
N ILE A 434 9.72 14.22 -8.54
CA ILE A 434 9.27 13.81 -9.87
C ILE A 434 10.24 14.32 -10.91
N TYR A 435 10.68 13.41 -11.76
CA TYR A 435 11.59 13.70 -12.86
C TYR A 435 10.89 13.53 -14.20
N ARG A 436 11.23 14.39 -15.14
CA ARG A 436 10.85 14.30 -16.54
C ARG A 436 12.02 13.74 -17.34
N VAL A 437 11.72 12.81 -18.21
CA VAL A 437 12.66 12.20 -19.17
C VAL A 437 12.33 12.68 -20.57
N ASP A 438 13.29 13.21 -21.30
CA ASP A 438 13.16 13.42 -22.73
C ASP A 438 13.56 12.13 -23.45
N LEU A 439 12.60 11.51 -24.15
CA LEU A 439 12.79 10.23 -24.82
C LEU A 439 13.51 10.35 -26.17
N LYS A 440 13.75 11.59 -26.68
CA LYS A 440 14.62 11.82 -27.82
C LYS A 440 16.06 11.94 -27.33
N PRO A 441 17.01 11.20 -27.92
CA PRO A 441 18.42 11.43 -27.64
C PRO A 441 18.81 12.86 -28.00
N MET A 442 19.44 13.56 -27.06
CA MET A 442 19.93 14.91 -27.27
C MET A 442 21.45 14.93 -27.20
N SER A 443 22.07 15.86 -27.92
CA SER A 443 23.50 16.10 -27.82
C SER A 443 23.87 16.62 -26.43
N ILE A 444 24.71 15.89 -25.71
CA ILE A 444 25.17 16.28 -24.37
C ILE A 444 26.51 16.99 -24.49
N GLU A 445 26.54 18.29 -24.16
CA GLU A 445 27.79 19.04 -23.99
C GLU A 445 28.32 18.83 -22.56
N ILE A 446 29.51 18.26 -22.46
CA ILE A 446 30.24 18.20 -21.22
C ILE A 446 31.49 19.09 -21.34
N VAL A 447 31.48 20.24 -20.64
CA VAL A 447 32.62 21.18 -20.54
C VAL A 447 33.18 21.57 -21.92
N GLY A 448 32.34 22.10 -22.82
CA GLY A 448 32.76 22.63 -24.12
C GLY A 448 33.15 21.59 -25.17
N LYS A 449 32.78 20.33 -25.01
CA LYS A 449 32.90 19.25 -26.00
C LYS A 449 31.62 18.44 -26.07
N ILE A 450 31.08 18.26 -27.29
CA ILE A 450 29.97 17.33 -27.54
C ILE A 450 30.50 15.90 -27.26
N LYS A 451 29.92 15.22 -26.34
CA LYS A 451 30.34 13.87 -25.90
C LYS A 451 29.26 12.81 -26.14
N GLY A 452 28.58 12.84 -27.26
CA GLY A 452 27.61 11.85 -27.68
C GLY A 452 26.17 12.32 -27.52
N GLU A 453 25.25 11.46 -27.93
CA GLU A 453 23.81 11.60 -27.72
C GLU A 453 23.38 10.81 -26.50
N GLY A 454 22.52 11.35 -25.66
CA GLY A 454 22.02 10.69 -24.47
C GLY A 454 20.60 11.12 -24.10
N ILE A 455 19.96 10.35 -23.23
CA ILE A 455 18.64 10.67 -22.67
C ILE A 455 18.83 11.67 -21.53
N VAL A 456 18.06 12.76 -21.58
CA VAL A 456 18.13 13.83 -20.57
C VAL A 456 17.01 13.65 -19.55
N THR A 457 17.41 13.69 -18.28
CA THR A 457 16.49 13.66 -17.14
C THR A 457 16.55 15.02 -16.44
N SER A 458 15.42 15.61 -16.13
CA SER A 458 15.30 16.89 -15.43
C SER A 458 14.31 16.82 -14.27
N LEU A 459 14.58 17.55 -13.20
CA LEU A 459 13.62 17.68 -12.09
C LEU A 459 12.37 18.44 -12.57
N TRP A 460 11.20 17.79 -12.46
CA TRP A 460 9.92 18.43 -12.81
C TRP A 460 9.28 19.10 -11.58
N THR A 461 9.23 18.39 -10.45
CA THR A 461 8.76 18.92 -9.16
C THR A 461 9.26 18.07 -8.02
N LYS A 462 9.26 18.59 -6.81
CA LYS A 462 9.56 17.87 -5.58
C LYS A 462 8.67 18.35 -4.45
N VAL A 463 8.52 17.54 -3.42
CA VAL A 463 7.90 17.99 -2.18
C VAL A 463 8.84 18.93 -1.42
N ASP A 464 8.28 19.97 -0.80
CA ASP A 464 9.06 20.85 0.06
C ASP A 464 9.26 20.19 1.43
N ALA A 465 10.52 20.03 1.84
CA ALA A 465 10.89 19.33 3.07
C ALA A 465 12.05 20.08 3.78
N PRO A 466 11.85 21.34 4.17
CA PRO A 466 12.93 22.19 4.71
C PRO A 466 13.49 21.67 6.04
N SER A 467 12.71 20.88 6.78
CA SER A 467 13.12 20.28 8.06
C SER A 467 13.90 18.96 7.93
N ILE A 468 14.21 18.53 6.70
CA ILE A 468 14.91 17.28 6.39
C ILE A 468 16.31 17.61 5.86
N ASP A 469 17.34 17.04 6.50
CA ASP A 469 18.71 17.06 6.00
C ASP A 469 19.17 15.64 5.62
N PRO A 470 19.05 15.23 4.35
CA PRO A 470 19.50 13.91 3.90
C PRO A 470 20.98 13.66 4.13
N SER A 471 21.80 14.73 4.16
CA SER A 471 23.27 14.63 4.28
C SER A 471 23.73 14.19 5.66
N ALA A 472 22.87 14.30 6.68
CA ALA A 472 23.16 13.90 8.05
C ALA A 472 23.13 12.37 8.27
N TYR A 473 22.65 11.62 7.30
CA TYR A 473 22.44 10.18 7.42
C TYR A 473 23.30 9.40 6.42
N GLU A 474 23.53 8.14 6.73
CA GLU A 474 24.12 7.16 5.83
C GLU A 474 23.21 5.95 5.69
N VAL A 475 23.26 5.34 4.52
CA VAL A 475 22.53 4.14 4.16
C VAL A 475 23.54 3.08 3.74
N ALA A 476 23.54 1.95 4.43
CA ALA A 476 24.33 0.79 4.05
C ALA A 476 23.41 -0.36 3.64
N GLN A 477 23.81 -1.15 2.64
CA GLN A 477 23.22 -2.45 2.36
C GLN A 477 24.17 -3.51 2.92
N GLU A 478 23.72 -4.21 3.94
CA GLU A 478 24.43 -5.30 4.58
C GLU A 478 23.85 -6.65 4.15
N TRP A 479 24.63 -7.72 4.35
CA TRP A 479 24.23 -9.06 3.98
C TRP A 479 24.48 -10.00 5.14
N PHE A 480 23.52 -10.84 5.44
CA PHE A 480 23.62 -11.86 6.46
C PHE A 480 23.22 -13.24 5.89
N HIS A 481 23.41 -14.31 6.67
CA HIS A 481 23.01 -15.64 6.29
C HIS A 481 21.82 -16.07 7.13
N SER A 482 20.77 -16.52 6.47
CA SER A 482 19.64 -17.18 7.10
C SER A 482 20.05 -18.56 7.65
N LYS A 483 19.17 -19.17 8.41
CA LYS A 483 19.39 -20.49 9.06
C LYS A 483 19.79 -21.60 8.08
N ASP A 484 19.30 -21.57 6.85
CA ASP A 484 19.60 -22.53 5.80
C ASP A 484 20.84 -22.15 4.96
N GLY A 485 21.55 -21.08 5.33
CA GLY A 485 22.70 -20.54 4.61
C GLY A 485 22.37 -19.59 3.46
N THR A 486 21.11 -19.32 3.19
CA THR A 486 20.69 -18.36 2.17
C THR A 486 21.18 -16.96 2.55
N ARG A 487 21.81 -16.28 1.59
CA ARG A 487 22.30 -14.92 1.76
C ARG A 487 21.19 -13.91 1.54
N VAL A 488 20.88 -13.10 2.57
CA VAL A 488 19.74 -12.16 2.60
C VAL A 488 20.27 -10.74 2.80
N PRO A 489 19.81 -9.73 2.03
CA PRO A 489 20.21 -8.33 2.24
C PRO A 489 19.29 -7.63 3.25
N MET A 490 19.86 -6.57 3.83
CA MET A 490 19.17 -5.65 4.71
C MET A 490 19.73 -4.25 4.50
N PHE A 491 18.87 -3.24 4.41
CA PHE A 491 19.29 -1.85 4.50
C PHE A 491 19.37 -1.43 5.96
N VAL A 492 20.45 -0.74 6.32
CA VAL A 492 20.65 -0.13 7.64
C VAL A 492 20.86 1.35 7.46
N VAL A 493 20.03 2.16 8.13
CA VAL A 493 20.01 3.62 8.00
C VAL A 493 20.20 4.24 9.38
N HIS A 494 21.13 5.17 9.52
CA HIS A 494 21.39 5.86 10.79
C HIS A 494 22.10 7.21 10.57
N LYS A 495 22.20 8.02 11.60
CA LYS A 495 23.03 9.23 11.55
C LYS A 495 24.48 8.86 11.28
N LYS A 496 25.17 9.70 10.50
CA LYS A 496 26.63 9.59 10.28
C LYS A 496 27.39 9.62 11.60
N GLY A 497 28.45 8.79 11.69
CA GLY A 497 29.27 8.69 12.87
C GLY A 497 28.67 7.86 14.01
N LEU A 498 27.69 7.00 13.73
CA LEU A 498 27.16 6.06 14.72
C LEU A 498 28.30 5.18 15.29
N THR A 499 28.36 5.08 16.60
CA THR A 499 29.25 4.13 17.27
C THR A 499 28.50 2.81 17.48
N LYS A 500 28.98 1.72 16.89
CA LYS A 500 28.46 0.35 17.12
C LYS A 500 28.90 -0.13 18.52
N ASN A 501 28.13 0.26 19.54
CA ASN A 501 28.38 -0.06 20.96
C ASN A 501 27.54 -1.20 21.52
N GLY A 502 26.62 -1.75 20.68
CA GLY A 502 25.69 -2.80 21.06
C GLY A 502 24.44 -2.31 21.81
N HIS A 503 24.22 -1.01 21.93
CA HIS A 503 23.11 -0.45 22.72
C HIS A 503 22.31 0.64 22.00
N ASN A 504 22.51 0.82 20.67
CA ASN A 504 21.72 1.81 19.96
C ASN A 504 20.28 1.33 19.84
N PRO A 505 19.28 2.17 20.10
CA PRO A 505 17.89 1.83 19.88
C PRO A 505 17.69 1.53 18.38
N THR A 506 17.17 0.34 18.08
CA THR A 506 17.07 -0.15 16.71
C THR A 506 15.64 -0.57 16.42
N LEU A 507 15.11 -0.11 15.29
CA LEU A 507 13.80 -0.50 14.75
C LEU A 507 14.05 -1.31 13.47
N LEU A 508 13.75 -2.61 13.52
CA LEU A 508 13.86 -3.54 12.39
C LEU A 508 12.45 -3.79 11.80
N THR A 509 12.34 -3.71 10.49
CA THR A 509 11.12 -4.01 9.74
C THR A 509 11.39 -4.99 8.61
N GLY A 510 10.35 -5.70 8.17
CA GLY A 510 10.35 -6.62 7.04
C GLY A 510 8.93 -6.91 6.59
N TYR A 511 8.79 -7.55 5.42
CA TYR A 511 7.47 -7.94 4.90
C TYR A 511 7.43 -9.43 4.53
N GLY A 512 8.16 -9.85 3.52
CA GLY A 512 8.39 -11.26 3.15
C GLY A 512 7.11 -11.98 2.69
N GLY A 513 6.49 -11.51 1.63
CA GLY A 513 5.34 -12.17 1.02
C GLY A 513 4.78 -11.41 -0.18
N PHE A 514 3.88 -12.07 -0.92
CA PHE A 514 3.09 -11.48 -1.99
C PHE A 514 3.92 -10.88 -3.13
N ASN A 515 5.13 -11.37 -3.35
CA ASN A 515 6.00 -10.84 -4.40
C ASN A 515 6.25 -9.31 -4.26
N VAL A 516 6.28 -8.78 -3.02
CA VAL A 516 6.47 -7.35 -2.73
C VAL A 516 7.91 -7.09 -2.32
N SER A 517 8.65 -6.32 -3.12
CA SER A 517 9.99 -5.84 -2.77
C SER A 517 9.96 -4.70 -1.76
N LEU A 518 10.80 -4.76 -0.73
CA LEU A 518 11.09 -3.63 0.14
C LEU A 518 12.30 -2.84 -0.40
N THR A 519 12.02 -1.80 -1.17
CA THR A 519 13.03 -0.93 -1.78
C THR A 519 13.21 0.37 -0.99
N PRO A 520 14.31 1.14 -1.17
CA PRO A 520 14.55 2.38 -0.44
C PRO A 520 13.41 3.38 -0.59
N THR A 521 12.61 3.54 0.45
CA THR A 521 11.41 4.39 0.47
C THR A 521 11.52 5.43 1.57
N PHE A 522 11.16 6.67 1.25
CA PHE A 522 11.16 7.77 2.20
C PHE A 522 10.09 7.57 3.28
N SER A 523 10.53 7.46 4.52
CA SER A 523 9.65 7.33 5.69
C SER A 523 9.80 8.52 6.62
N ARG A 524 8.73 9.32 6.74
CA ARG A 524 8.68 10.46 7.65
C ARG A 524 8.87 10.04 9.11
N THR A 525 8.30 8.90 9.45
CA THR A 525 8.35 8.36 10.82
C THR A 525 9.72 7.75 11.14
N ALA A 526 10.41 7.14 10.17
CA ALA A 526 11.79 6.70 10.35
C ALA A 526 12.74 7.90 10.59
N TYR A 527 12.43 9.08 10.03
CA TYR A 527 13.18 10.30 10.34
C TYR A 527 13.09 10.67 11.81
N LEU A 528 11.88 10.67 12.40
CA LEU A 528 11.73 10.89 13.84
C LEU A 528 12.61 9.93 14.65
N TRP A 529 12.62 8.65 14.26
CA TRP A 529 13.44 7.63 14.93
C TRP A 529 14.93 7.93 14.85
N MET A 530 15.42 8.22 13.64
CA MET A 530 16.84 8.51 13.39
C MET A 530 17.30 9.84 13.99
N GLU A 531 16.46 10.85 14.06
CA GLU A 531 16.74 12.14 14.72
C GLU A 531 17.09 11.98 16.20
N HIS A 532 16.55 10.94 16.84
CA HIS A 532 16.83 10.61 18.25
C HIS A 532 17.93 9.53 18.40
N GLY A 533 18.77 9.37 17.37
CA GLY A 533 19.92 8.45 17.41
C GLY A 533 19.56 6.99 17.16
N GLY A 534 18.34 6.70 16.73
CA GLY A 534 17.91 5.35 16.40
C GLY A 534 18.51 4.83 15.10
N VAL A 535 18.71 3.51 15.02
CA VAL A 535 19.03 2.76 13.81
C VAL A 535 17.72 2.26 13.19
N TYR A 536 17.52 2.46 11.90
CA TYR A 536 16.38 1.94 11.15
C TYR A 536 16.88 0.87 10.17
N ALA A 537 16.36 -0.35 10.30
CA ALA A 537 16.77 -1.49 9.50
C ALA A 537 15.57 -2.07 8.72
N VAL A 538 15.78 -2.37 7.42
CA VAL A 538 14.78 -2.94 6.52
C VAL A 538 15.33 -4.21 5.91
N ALA A 539 14.83 -5.36 6.34
CA ALA A 539 15.26 -6.67 5.84
C ALA A 539 14.48 -7.08 4.60
N ASN A 540 15.21 -7.50 3.55
CA ASN A 540 14.67 -7.94 2.27
C ASN A 540 14.45 -9.46 2.30
N LEU A 541 13.38 -9.89 2.93
CA LEU A 541 13.12 -11.28 3.26
C LEU A 541 12.62 -12.08 2.05
N ARG A 542 12.88 -13.39 2.00
CA ARG A 542 12.22 -14.30 1.06
C ARG A 542 10.70 -14.14 1.13
N GLY A 543 10.02 -14.45 0.03
CA GLY A 543 8.59 -14.14 -0.15
C GLY A 543 8.35 -12.78 -0.81
N GLY A 544 9.33 -11.86 -0.78
CA GLY A 544 9.35 -10.65 -1.59
C GLY A 544 9.79 -10.90 -3.03
N ALA A 545 9.98 -9.82 -3.82
CA ALA A 545 10.35 -9.89 -5.23
C ALA A 545 11.82 -9.51 -5.50
N GLU A 546 12.61 -9.18 -4.50
CA GLU A 546 13.92 -8.53 -4.63
C GLU A 546 14.94 -9.33 -5.46
N PHE A 547 14.71 -10.65 -5.65
CA PHE A 547 15.52 -11.53 -6.50
C PHE A 547 14.67 -12.35 -7.49
N GLY A 548 13.43 -11.90 -7.76
CA GLY A 548 12.52 -12.49 -8.71
C GLY A 548 11.64 -13.60 -8.12
N GLU A 549 11.01 -14.38 -9.00
CA GLU A 549 9.97 -15.34 -8.61
C GLU A 549 10.51 -16.48 -7.72
N ASP A 550 11.76 -16.89 -7.91
CA ASP A 550 12.36 -17.92 -7.03
C ASP A 550 12.47 -17.43 -5.59
N TRP A 551 12.71 -16.12 -5.37
CA TRP A 551 12.76 -15.50 -4.06
C TRP A 551 11.37 -15.45 -3.42
N HIS A 552 10.36 -15.11 -4.21
CA HIS A 552 8.96 -15.14 -3.78
C HIS A 552 8.55 -16.56 -3.37
N ARG A 553 8.75 -17.55 -4.25
CA ARG A 553 8.38 -18.95 -4.00
C ARG A 553 9.14 -19.60 -2.85
N ALA A 554 10.30 -19.07 -2.51
CA ALA A 554 11.07 -19.53 -1.34
C ALA A 554 10.49 -19.05 0.01
N GLY A 555 9.47 -18.20 0.03
CA GLY A 555 8.85 -17.67 1.24
C GLY A 555 7.31 -17.81 1.30
N MET A 556 6.70 -18.67 0.49
CA MET A 556 5.26 -18.92 0.46
C MET A 556 4.90 -20.38 0.76
N LEU A 557 3.64 -20.66 1.07
CA LEU A 557 3.08 -21.99 1.32
C LEU A 557 3.91 -22.78 2.36
N ASP A 558 4.34 -23.99 2.03
CA ASP A 558 5.17 -24.87 2.88
C ASP A 558 6.54 -24.26 3.26
N LYS A 559 6.99 -23.22 2.53
CA LYS A 559 8.25 -22.54 2.75
C LYS A 559 8.13 -21.24 3.56
N LYS A 560 6.93 -20.92 4.07
CA LYS A 560 6.70 -19.67 4.81
C LYS A 560 7.62 -19.50 6.03
N GLN A 561 8.07 -20.60 6.66
CA GLN A 561 9.03 -20.56 7.77
C GLN A 561 10.36 -19.89 7.38
N ASN A 562 10.78 -19.95 6.12
CA ASN A 562 12.01 -19.29 5.66
C ASN A 562 11.96 -17.77 5.87
N VAL A 563 10.78 -17.15 5.72
CA VAL A 563 10.59 -15.71 5.98
C VAL A 563 10.88 -15.37 7.45
N PHE A 564 10.39 -16.22 8.34
CA PHE A 564 10.58 -16.05 9.79
C PHE A 564 12.03 -16.30 10.19
N ASP A 565 12.65 -17.33 9.63
CA ASP A 565 14.07 -17.63 9.85
C ASP A 565 14.98 -16.50 9.32
N ASP A 566 14.65 -15.88 8.19
CA ASP A 566 15.34 -14.71 7.64
C ASP A 566 15.26 -13.52 8.60
N MET A 567 14.07 -13.23 9.18
CA MET A 567 13.88 -12.12 10.12
C MET A 567 14.60 -12.36 11.44
N ILE A 568 14.61 -13.59 11.93
CA ILE A 568 15.40 -13.98 13.11
C ILE A 568 16.88 -13.73 12.86
N ALA A 569 17.39 -14.18 11.71
CA ALA A 569 18.79 -13.99 11.35
C ALA A 569 19.14 -12.52 11.16
N ALA A 570 18.24 -11.68 10.63
CA ALA A 570 18.42 -10.24 10.54
C ALA A 570 18.60 -9.60 11.92
N ALA A 571 17.76 -9.98 12.89
CA ALA A 571 17.85 -9.50 14.26
C ALA A 571 19.16 -9.96 14.94
N GLU A 572 19.55 -11.22 14.77
CA GLU A 572 20.79 -11.78 15.30
C GLU A 572 22.01 -11.11 14.67
N HIS A 573 21.97 -10.78 13.37
CA HIS A 573 23.03 -10.03 12.68
C HIS A 573 23.22 -8.64 13.28
N LEU A 574 22.14 -7.86 13.48
CA LEU A 574 22.21 -6.52 14.10
C LEU A 574 22.81 -6.55 15.50
N ILE A 575 22.52 -7.62 16.26
CA ILE A 575 23.10 -7.82 17.60
C ILE A 575 24.58 -8.20 17.51
N SER A 576 24.95 -9.15 16.64
CA SER A 576 26.33 -9.61 16.49
C SER A 576 27.27 -8.52 15.96
N GLU A 577 26.78 -7.67 15.06
CA GLU A 577 27.49 -6.52 14.50
C GLU A 577 27.54 -5.30 15.45
N LYS A 578 26.97 -5.46 16.66
CA LYS A 578 26.94 -4.44 17.72
C LYS A 578 26.20 -3.15 17.34
N TYR A 579 25.22 -3.25 16.47
CA TYR A 579 24.27 -2.16 16.31
C TYR A 579 23.41 -2.00 17.56
N THR A 580 22.95 -3.11 18.14
CA THR A 580 21.98 -3.15 19.24
C THR A 580 22.14 -4.40 20.10
N ASP A 581 21.28 -4.58 21.08
CA ASP A 581 21.03 -5.80 21.83
C ASP A 581 19.52 -6.06 21.97
N ALA A 582 19.12 -7.20 22.53
CA ALA A 582 17.72 -7.57 22.71
C ALA A 582 16.91 -6.60 23.59
N LYS A 583 17.56 -5.75 24.40
CA LYS A 583 16.88 -4.73 25.22
C LYS A 583 16.63 -3.43 24.47
N HIS A 584 17.33 -3.23 23.37
CA HIS A 584 17.28 -2.02 22.55
C HIS A 584 16.78 -2.29 21.13
N LEU A 585 16.33 -3.53 20.84
CA LEU A 585 15.77 -3.92 19.54
C LEU A 585 14.24 -3.99 19.61
N ALA A 586 13.60 -3.24 18.74
CA ALA A 586 12.17 -3.33 18.45
C ALA A 586 11.94 -3.77 17.01
N ILE A 587 10.76 -4.35 16.76
CA ILE A 587 10.30 -4.71 15.43
C ILE A 587 8.93 -4.12 15.15
N GLN A 588 8.68 -3.81 13.87
CA GLN A 588 7.40 -3.28 13.40
C GLN A 588 7.05 -3.89 12.05
N GLY A 589 5.77 -4.24 11.86
CA GLY A 589 5.26 -4.72 10.58
C GLY A 589 3.74 -4.71 10.52
N GLY A 590 3.21 -4.58 9.30
CA GLY A 590 1.77 -4.52 9.05
C GLY A 590 1.32 -5.54 8.00
N SER A 591 0.04 -5.98 8.07
CA SER A 591 -0.54 -6.95 7.14
C SER A 591 0.22 -8.28 7.18
N ASN A 592 0.75 -8.79 6.06
CA ASN A 592 1.68 -9.91 6.06
C ASN A 592 2.91 -9.66 6.96
N GLY A 593 3.40 -8.41 7.04
CA GLY A 593 4.41 -8.01 8.03
C GLY A 593 3.90 -8.11 9.47
N GLY A 594 2.59 -7.99 9.69
CA GLY A 594 1.95 -8.25 10.99
C GLY A 594 1.95 -9.74 11.35
N LEU A 595 1.72 -10.64 10.38
CA LEU A 595 1.94 -12.07 10.56
C LEU A 595 3.40 -12.36 10.95
N LEU A 596 4.35 -11.73 10.27
CA LEU A 596 5.77 -11.81 10.60
C LEU A 596 6.02 -11.39 12.06
N MET A 597 5.42 -10.27 12.52
CA MET A 597 5.53 -9.84 13.92
C MET A 597 4.95 -10.88 14.89
N GLY A 598 3.79 -11.47 14.57
CA GLY A 598 3.18 -12.54 15.36
C GLY A 598 4.08 -13.78 15.49
N ALA A 599 4.71 -14.18 14.37
CA ALA A 599 5.67 -15.28 14.36
C ALA A 599 6.91 -14.96 15.22
N MET A 600 7.42 -13.73 15.16
CA MET A 600 8.54 -13.30 16.01
C MET A 600 8.20 -13.31 17.49
N ILE A 601 7.01 -12.85 17.86
CA ILE A 601 6.48 -12.90 19.24
C ILE A 601 6.49 -14.34 19.78
N THR A 602 6.02 -15.30 18.98
CA THR A 602 5.82 -16.67 19.45
C THR A 602 7.05 -17.57 19.32
N GLN A 603 7.92 -17.31 18.31
CA GLN A 603 9.09 -18.15 18.04
C GLN A 603 10.35 -17.67 18.77
N ARG A 604 10.61 -16.33 18.82
CA ARG A 604 11.83 -15.77 19.41
C ARG A 604 11.54 -14.50 20.24
N PRO A 605 10.68 -14.60 21.27
CA PRO A 605 10.37 -13.46 22.15
C PRO A 605 11.60 -12.90 22.89
N ASP A 606 12.67 -13.68 22.99
CA ASP A 606 13.93 -13.33 23.65
C ASP A 606 14.75 -12.26 22.93
N LEU A 607 14.53 -12.09 21.60
CA LEU A 607 15.30 -11.18 20.77
C LEU A 607 14.83 -9.72 20.83
N PHE A 608 13.57 -9.48 21.29
CA PHE A 608 12.94 -8.19 21.10
C PHE A 608 12.47 -7.57 22.42
N ARG A 609 12.67 -6.28 22.58
CA ARG A 609 12.14 -5.50 23.70
C ARG A 609 10.68 -5.10 23.46
N ALA A 610 10.37 -4.70 22.25
CA ALA A 610 9.04 -4.20 21.86
C ALA A 610 8.65 -4.63 20.44
N VAL A 611 7.35 -4.81 20.24
CA VAL A 611 6.77 -5.18 18.93
C VAL A 611 5.58 -4.28 18.63
N VAL A 612 5.56 -3.68 17.44
CA VAL A 612 4.39 -2.99 16.88
C VAL A 612 3.82 -3.86 15.76
N CYS A 613 2.64 -4.44 16.03
CA CYS A 613 1.99 -5.44 15.17
C CYS A 613 0.71 -4.84 14.58
N GLN A 614 0.78 -4.40 13.31
CA GLN A 614 -0.26 -3.59 12.68
C GLN A 614 -1.10 -4.42 11.70
N VAL A 615 -2.42 -4.27 11.77
CA VAL A 615 -3.42 -4.91 10.89
C VAL A 615 -3.04 -6.37 10.53
N PRO A 616 -2.73 -7.22 11.54
CA PRO A 616 -2.02 -8.47 11.36
C PRO A 616 -2.93 -9.64 11.04
N LEU A 617 -2.38 -10.67 10.36
CA LEU A 617 -2.95 -12.03 10.33
C LEU A 617 -2.31 -12.86 11.45
N LEU A 618 -3.07 -13.32 12.44
CA LEU A 618 -2.53 -14.03 13.60
C LEU A 618 -3.18 -15.40 13.84
N ASP A 619 -4.43 -15.57 13.47
CA ASP A 619 -5.11 -16.85 13.38
C ASP A 619 -5.12 -17.35 11.94
N MET A 620 -4.14 -18.17 11.60
CA MET A 620 -3.99 -18.67 10.22
C MET A 620 -4.88 -19.86 9.89
N ILE A 621 -5.65 -20.37 10.86
CA ILE A 621 -6.58 -21.46 10.61
C ILE A 621 -7.92 -20.95 10.09
N HIS A 622 -8.36 -19.78 10.61
CA HIS A 622 -9.62 -19.15 10.22
C HIS A 622 -9.46 -17.98 9.25
N TYR A 623 -8.25 -17.57 8.88
CA TYR A 623 -8.02 -16.32 8.14
C TYR A 623 -8.84 -16.24 6.84
N GLN A 624 -8.98 -17.36 6.13
CA GLN A 624 -9.62 -17.45 4.81
C GLN A 624 -11.14 -17.21 4.85
N ASP A 625 -11.76 -17.28 6.03
CA ASP A 625 -13.21 -17.18 6.22
C ASP A 625 -13.69 -15.72 6.30
N PHE A 626 -12.74 -14.75 6.27
CA PHE A 626 -13.02 -13.34 6.50
C PHE A 626 -12.64 -12.46 5.32
N GLN A 627 -13.48 -11.45 5.04
CA GLN A 627 -13.24 -10.38 4.08
C GLN A 627 -12.82 -10.92 2.69
N ILE A 628 -11.67 -10.46 2.17
CA ILE A 628 -11.13 -10.88 0.87
C ILE A 628 -10.05 -11.97 1.00
N ALA A 629 -9.95 -12.64 2.14
CA ALA A 629 -8.77 -13.45 2.43
C ALA A 629 -8.68 -14.78 1.64
N LYS A 630 -9.74 -15.22 0.98
CA LYS A 630 -9.66 -16.33 0.00
C LYS A 630 -8.66 -16.02 -1.12
N LEU A 631 -8.52 -14.74 -1.51
CA LEU A 631 -7.51 -14.31 -2.50
C LEU A 631 -6.07 -14.63 -2.08
N TRP A 632 -5.81 -14.89 -0.79
CA TRP A 632 -4.47 -15.16 -0.27
C TRP A 632 -4.16 -16.66 -0.13
N ILE A 633 -5.09 -17.53 -0.47
CA ILE A 633 -4.87 -18.99 -0.45
C ILE A 633 -3.67 -19.39 -1.33
N PRO A 634 -3.44 -18.82 -2.52
CA PRO A 634 -2.24 -19.10 -3.30
C PRO A 634 -0.91 -18.76 -2.61
N GLU A 635 -0.91 -17.83 -1.64
CA GLU A 635 0.27 -17.41 -0.88
C GLU A 635 0.48 -18.24 0.40
N TYR A 636 -0.60 -18.51 1.15
CA TYR A 636 -0.52 -19.14 2.47
C TYR A 636 -0.98 -20.60 2.50
N GLY A 637 -1.89 -20.99 1.62
CA GLY A 637 -2.62 -22.26 1.67
C GLY A 637 -3.95 -22.15 2.41
N THR A 638 -4.70 -23.26 2.46
CA THR A 638 -6.03 -23.36 3.09
C THR A 638 -6.05 -24.40 4.21
N SER A 639 -6.81 -24.12 5.27
CA SER A 639 -7.05 -25.09 6.36
C SER A 639 -7.92 -26.27 5.92
N GLU A 640 -8.57 -26.18 4.77
CA GLU A 640 -9.39 -27.27 4.20
C GLU A 640 -8.54 -28.42 3.60
N SER A 641 -7.31 -28.15 3.21
CA SER A 641 -6.36 -29.15 2.70
C SER A 641 -5.56 -29.77 3.85
N VAL A 642 -5.46 -31.11 3.89
CA VAL A 642 -4.71 -31.85 4.93
C VAL A 642 -3.27 -31.37 5.08
N ASP A 643 -2.58 -31.16 3.96
CA ASP A 643 -1.16 -30.78 3.99
C ASP A 643 -0.99 -29.29 4.27
N GLN A 644 -1.84 -28.44 3.68
CA GLN A 644 -1.75 -26.98 3.87
C GLN A 644 -2.18 -26.58 5.30
N PHE A 645 -3.14 -27.29 5.90
CA PHE A 645 -3.45 -27.12 7.31
C PHE A 645 -2.22 -27.32 8.21
N LYS A 646 -1.40 -28.34 7.93
CA LYS A 646 -0.18 -28.61 8.70
C LYS A 646 0.80 -27.44 8.58
N TRP A 647 0.94 -26.84 7.38
CA TRP A 647 1.81 -25.68 7.20
C TRP A 647 1.31 -24.49 8.00
N LEU A 648 0.02 -24.16 7.86
CA LEU A 648 -0.60 -23.04 8.55
C LEU A 648 -0.53 -23.20 10.09
N TYR A 649 -0.89 -24.41 10.57
CA TYR A 649 -0.91 -24.68 12.00
C TYR A 649 0.48 -24.65 12.63
N ALA A 650 1.52 -25.03 11.87
CA ALA A 650 2.89 -25.03 12.37
C ALA A 650 3.42 -23.64 12.75
N TYR A 651 2.91 -22.58 12.14
CA TYR A 651 3.36 -21.21 12.43
C TYR A 651 2.27 -20.25 12.90
N SER A 652 1.00 -20.63 12.91
CA SER A 652 -0.12 -19.75 13.30
C SER A 652 0.10 -19.10 14.66
N PRO A 653 0.38 -17.78 14.72
CA PRO A 653 0.81 -17.15 15.98
C PRO A 653 -0.18 -17.32 17.13
N TYR A 654 -1.49 -17.19 16.86
CA TYR A 654 -2.54 -17.35 17.86
C TYR A 654 -2.47 -18.72 18.56
N HIS A 655 -2.18 -19.79 17.81
CA HIS A 655 -2.13 -21.15 18.32
C HIS A 655 -0.79 -21.53 18.98
N HIS A 656 0.20 -20.62 18.97
CA HIS A 656 1.52 -20.85 19.54
C HIS A 656 1.87 -19.96 20.73
N VAL A 657 0.88 -19.23 21.27
CA VAL A 657 1.04 -18.54 22.56
C VAL A 657 1.19 -19.59 23.66
N LYS A 658 2.26 -19.47 24.45
CA LYS A 658 2.58 -20.41 25.55
C LYS A 658 2.21 -19.79 26.88
N ALA A 659 1.38 -20.47 27.65
CA ALA A 659 1.01 -20.07 28.99
C ALA A 659 2.24 -19.89 29.89
N GLY A 660 2.30 -18.79 30.63
CA GLY A 660 3.39 -18.47 31.55
C GLY A 660 4.70 -18.04 30.89
N ALA A 661 4.78 -17.97 29.54
CA ALA A 661 5.94 -17.42 28.84
C ALA A 661 5.99 -15.88 28.99
N GLU A 662 7.21 -15.35 29.03
CA GLU A 662 7.43 -13.90 29.02
C GLU A 662 7.65 -13.40 27.59
N TYR A 663 6.85 -12.42 27.17
CA TYR A 663 6.87 -11.85 25.83
C TYR A 663 7.43 -10.41 25.83
N PRO A 664 7.85 -9.86 24.67
CA PRO A 664 8.14 -8.43 24.56
C PRO A 664 6.91 -7.59 24.93
N ALA A 665 7.09 -6.29 25.11
CA ALA A 665 5.97 -5.36 25.10
C ALA A 665 5.35 -5.37 23.70
N VAL A 666 4.01 -5.44 23.58
CA VAL A 666 3.33 -5.53 22.28
C VAL A 666 2.26 -4.45 22.17
N LEU A 667 2.26 -3.74 21.06
CA LEU A 667 1.18 -2.87 20.62
C LEU A 667 0.52 -3.49 19.38
N PHE A 668 -0.60 -4.18 19.57
CA PHE A 668 -1.47 -4.63 18.50
C PHE A 668 -2.30 -3.45 17.98
N MET A 669 -2.36 -3.30 16.66
CA MET A 669 -3.08 -2.22 16.01
C MET A 669 -3.96 -2.77 14.88
N THR A 670 -5.19 -2.27 14.80
CA THR A 670 -6.12 -2.56 13.71
C THR A 670 -7.08 -1.39 13.52
N ALA A 671 -8.05 -1.53 12.61
CA ALA A 671 -9.07 -0.52 12.33
C ALA A 671 -10.44 -1.19 12.21
N ASP A 672 -11.51 -0.46 12.57
CA ASP A 672 -12.86 -1.02 12.62
C ASP A 672 -13.51 -1.25 11.24
N PHE A 673 -13.03 -0.55 10.21
CA PHE A 673 -13.46 -0.71 8.81
C PHE A 673 -12.40 -1.37 7.92
N ASP A 674 -11.52 -2.20 8.49
CA ASP A 674 -10.54 -2.95 7.70
C ASP A 674 -11.26 -4.03 6.87
N THR A 675 -11.37 -3.79 5.56
CA THR A 675 -12.01 -4.69 4.59
C THR A 675 -11.02 -5.66 3.94
N ARG A 676 -9.76 -5.65 4.36
CA ARG A 676 -8.72 -6.60 3.88
C ARG A 676 -8.46 -7.66 4.94
N VAL A 677 -7.98 -7.24 6.11
CA VAL A 677 -7.65 -8.14 7.23
C VAL A 677 -8.61 -7.88 8.38
N ASP A 678 -9.42 -8.88 8.70
CA ASP A 678 -10.43 -8.71 9.76
C ASP A 678 -9.78 -8.36 11.11
N PRO A 679 -10.32 -7.37 11.83
CA PRO A 679 -9.83 -6.96 13.15
C PRO A 679 -9.83 -8.07 14.21
N MET A 680 -10.52 -9.18 13.96
CA MET A 680 -10.58 -10.34 14.88
C MET A 680 -9.20 -10.88 15.24
N HIS A 681 -8.25 -10.86 14.29
CA HIS A 681 -6.89 -11.35 14.51
C HIS A 681 -6.19 -10.63 15.66
N ALA A 682 -6.20 -9.30 15.63
CA ALA A 682 -5.60 -8.48 16.68
C ALA A 682 -6.35 -8.63 18.02
N LYS A 683 -7.69 -8.68 17.99
CA LYS A 683 -8.54 -8.83 19.18
C LYS A 683 -8.29 -10.16 19.88
N LYS A 684 -8.35 -11.26 19.14
CA LYS A 684 -8.14 -12.63 19.68
C LYS A 684 -6.76 -12.79 20.29
N MET A 685 -5.72 -12.31 19.58
CA MET A 685 -4.33 -12.43 20.04
C MET A 685 -4.07 -11.58 21.29
N ALA A 686 -4.58 -10.34 21.36
CA ALA A 686 -4.45 -9.50 22.54
C ALA A 686 -5.11 -10.16 23.75
N ALA A 687 -6.35 -10.62 23.62
CA ALA A 687 -7.09 -11.30 24.68
C ALA A 687 -6.34 -12.54 25.20
N LEU A 688 -5.84 -13.38 24.28
CA LEU A 688 -5.09 -14.60 24.64
C LEU A 688 -3.78 -14.27 25.35
N MET A 689 -2.99 -13.33 24.83
CA MET A 689 -1.71 -12.98 25.44
C MET A 689 -1.87 -12.28 26.79
N GLN A 690 -2.89 -11.44 26.97
CA GLN A 690 -3.18 -10.82 28.27
C GLN A 690 -3.57 -11.85 29.32
N ALA A 691 -4.27 -12.92 28.91
CA ALA A 691 -4.68 -13.97 29.82
C ALA A 691 -3.55 -14.96 30.16
N GLU A 692 -2.74 -15.36 29.20
CA GLU A 692 -1.83 -16.50 29.30
C GLU A 692 -0.37 -16.09 29.55
N ALA A 693 0.07 -14.92 29.07
CA ALA A 693 1.47 -14.51 29.21
C ALA A 693 1.83 -14.16 30.65
N LYS A 694 3.06 -14.48 31.08
CA LYS A 694 3.59 -14.07 32.38
C LYS A 694 3.52 -12.56 32.61
N ASN A 695 3.69 -11.79 31.54
CA ASN A 695 3.62 -10.32 31.56
C ASN A 695 2.29 -9.78 31.01
N GLY A 696 1.23 -10.59 30.92
CA GLY A 696 -0.06 -10.21 30.35
C GLY A 696 -0.68 -8.98 31.00
N THR A 697 -0.47 -8.79 32.31
CA THR A 697 -0.94 -7.61 33.06
C THR A 697 0.19 -6.63 33.43
N SER A 698 1.36 -6.77 32.83
CA SER A 698 2.53 -5.94 33.16
C SER A 698 2.38 -4.50 32.67
N LYS A 699 2.66 -3.54 33.55
CA LYS A 699 2.72 -2.12 33.19
C LYS A 699 4.04 -1.70 32.55
N THR A 700 5.10 -2.48 32.70
CA THR A 700 6.43 -2.17 32.16
C THR A 700 6.73 -2.87 30.84
N ARG A 701 6.01 -3.97 30.56
CA ARG A 701 6.01 -4.72 29.29
C ARG A 701 4.56 -5.04 28.92
N PRO A 702 3.74 -4.01 28.62
CA PRO A 702 2.31 -4.22 28.41
C PRO A 702 2.01 -4.92 27.10
N ILE A 703 0.86 -5.57 27.08
CA ILE A 703 0.20 -6.07 25.86
C ILE A 703 -1.01 -5.19 25.64
N LEU A 704 -0.98 -4.39 24.59
CA LEU A 704 -1.95 -3.34 24.29
C LEU A 704 -2.68 -3.61 22.98
N LEU A 705 -3.93 -3.20 22.91
CA LEU A 705 -4.73 -3.20 21.70
C LEU A 705 -5.19 -1.78 21.37
N ARG A 706 -4.89 -1.33 20.14
CA ARG A 706 -5.35 -0.05 19.58
C ARG A 706 -6.19 -0.32 18.34
N ILE A 707 -7.43 0.15 18.33
CA ILE A 707 -8.32 0.09 17.16
C ILE A 707 -8.64 1.51 16.72
N GLU A 708 -8.37 1.84 15.46
CA GLU A 708 -8.68 3.15 14.89
C GLU A 708 -10.12 3.17 14.40
N PRO A 709 -10.99 4.04 14.94
CA PRO A 709 -12.37 4.15 14.48
C PRO A 709 -12.44 4.82 13.11
N LYS A 710 -13.40 4.43 12.27
CA LYS A 710 -13.61 4.97 10.91
C LYS A 710 -12.31 5.00 10.10
N ALA A 711 -11.58 3.91 10.08
CA ALA A 711 -10.37 3.71 9.29
C ALA A 711 -10.35 2.27 8.74
N GLY A 712 -9.70 2.10 7.59
CA GLY A 712 -9.48 0.80 6.96
C GLY A 712 -8.06 0.28 7.15
N HIS A 713 -7.61 -0.57 6.23
CA HIS A 713 -6.30 -1.24 6.26
C HIS A 713 -5.08 -0.29 6.18
N GLY A 714 -5.31 0.99 5.91
CA GLY A 714 -4.27 2.02 5.82
C GLY A 714 -4.51 3.01 4.68
N ALA A 715 -5.13 2.57 3.58
CA ALA A 715 -5.52 3.46 2.49
C ALA A 715 -6.57 4.49 2.96
N GLY A 716 -6.49 5.71 2.44
CA GLY A 716 -7.46 6.77 2.74
C GLY A 716 -7.45 7.32 4.17
N LYS A 717 -6.50 6.90 5.03
CA LYS A 717 -6.38 7.41 6.40
C LYS A 717 -5.97 8.89 6.40
N SER A 718 -6.76 9.76 7.04
CA SER A 718 -6.46 11.19 7.12
C SER A 718 -5.13 11.49 7.82
N VAL A 719 -4.46 12.59 7.46
CA VAL A 719 -3.18 12.99 8.09
C VAL A 719 -3.33 13.17 9.59
N ALA A 720 -4.44 13.74 10.05
CA ALA A 720 -4.71 13.90 11.47
C ALA A 720 -4.71 12.55 12.21
N LYS A 721 -5.37 11.53 11.66
CA LYS A 721 -5.37 10.17 12.24
C LYS A 721 -4.00 9.51 12.20
N GLN A 722 -3.23 9.74 11.12
CA GLN A 722 -1.85 9.25 11.03
C GLN A 722 -0.95 9.86 12.11
N ILE A 723 -1.09 11.16 12.41
CA ILE A 723 -0.33 11.83 13.48
C ILE A 723 -0.64 11.18 14.83
N GLU A 724 -1.91 11.00 15.17
CA GLU A 724 -2.31 10.37 16.44
C GLU A 724 -1.78 8.91 16.53
N GLU A 725 -1.94 8.14 15.47
CA GLU A 725 -1.47 6.77 15.41
C GLU A 725 0.04 6.67 15.59
N PHE A 726 0.81 7.45 14.85
CA PHE A 726 2.27 7.43 14.96
C PHE A 726 2.76 8.04 16.29
N THR A 727 2.00 8.97 16.87
CA THR A 727 2.29 9.45 18.22
C THR A 727 2.20 8.31 19.24
N ASP A 728 1.17 7.48 19.14
CA ASP A 728 1.03 6.29 20.00
C ASP A 728 2.19 5.30 19.78
N VAL A 729 2.50 4.99 18.53
CA VAL A 729 3.57 4.05 18.16
C VAL A 729 4.93 4.52 18.67
N TYR A 730 5.31 5.77 18.37
CA TYR A 730 6.65 6.25 18.72
C TYR A 730 6.79 6.58 20.20
N SER A 731 5.72 7.03 20.89
CA SER A 731 5.73 7.14 22.35
C SER A 731 5.94 5.78 23.01
N PHE A 732 5.28 4.73 22.52
CA PHE A 732 5.46 3.36 22.99
C PHE A 732 6.89 2.85 22.75
N LEU A 733 7.42 3.02 21.54
CA LEU A 733 8.78 2.58 21.18
C LEU A 733 9.84 3.32 21.98
N PHE A 734 9.75 4.66 22.09
CA PHE A 734 10.68 5.47 22.86
C PHE A 734 10.70 5.05 24.33
N TRP A 735 9.51 4.88 24.92
CA TRP A 735 9.40 4.39 26.28
C TRP A 735 10.06 3.02 26.48
N GLN A 736 9.73 2.05 25.61
CA GLN A 736 10.21 0.67 25.78
C GLN A 736 11.72 0.52 25.56
N LEU A 737 12.31 1.31 24.66
CA LEU A 737 13.74 1.25 24.35
C LEU A 737 14.56 2.29 25.14
N GLY A 738 13.93 3.09 25.99
CA GLY A 738 14.61 4.10 26.79
C GLY A 738 15.19 5.26 25.97
N VAL A 739 14.61 5.54 24.80
CA VAL A 739 14.98 6.69 23.98
C VAL A 739 14.51 7.98 24.70
N ARG A 740 15.42 8.94 24.84
CA ARG A 740 15.12 10.25 25.43
C ARG A 740 14.79 11.22 24.30
N GLU A 741 13.90 12.18 24.61
CA GLU A 741 13.55 13.29 23.74
C GLU A 741 14.72 14.25 23.53
#